data_ed65df8c779fbb7df3c6b62bb8fd9afd
#
_entry.id   ed65df8c779fbb7df3c6b62bb8fd9afd
#
_cell.length_a   1.000
_cell.length_b   1.000
_cell.length_c   1.000
_cell.angle_alpha   90.00
_cell.angle_beta   90.00
_cell.angle_gamma   90.00
#
_symmetry.space_group_name_H-M   'P 1'
#
loop_
_entity.id
_entity.type
_entity.pdbx_description
1 polymer ?
#
loop_
_entity_poly.entity_id
_entity_poly.type
_entity_poly.pdbx_seq_one_letter_code
_entity_poly.pdbx_strand_id
1 'polypeptide(L)'
;VGEFEEEFEEFEEEVKEYEGEAIEESRIKGVISNAIPPSVVLSIVYNGAEGKALVKLYDPVGDTVYYWYDNTGHRPYLITNKTPEEIAEKMPEVLRRPGFSHFDVEEKYDALHDKKILVTKVYAKDPLSVGGGKNSLRDILRETWESRIKYHHSYLFDRNIIPGMWYRSNGNGLTPVEISIPPEIKSTLGNVFQPEYGKIAEEWIPLFQAPVPHIRRVAIDVEVYTPQENKIPDPREAEYEVISVALVGSDGLRRVLMLRRPGNDAELRYRPDYEVIFFDSEYELIREVLKMITQYPVVVTFNGDNFDLPYIYNRALALGISKEEMPIAAKRDYVSVAPGVHIDMYKFFAIKAIEVYAFGGVYRGERGLDGIAYAILGVGKLERQKNVSRMGYWELAEYNYRDALITLYFTLYNGEMVMKLILLLSRIAKMPIEDITRSQVSAWIRNMLYYEHRRRGWLIPNKEDILKEKGSVHTKAIIKGKKYAGAVVLDPPLGIFFDVYVLDFASLYPTIISKWNLSYETVNCKPDAERPLPELPHTVCRDKPGLTSTLVGILRDLRVHVYKKLAKKAPTPAERQLYDVVQSAMKVFINASYGVFGAETFPLYCPPVAELTTALARYIMTSTVLKATELGLIPVYGDTDSLFLWNVTEDKIKKLIEYTENIGIDIELDKIYKFVMFSGRKKNYLGVTKDGGVIVKGIVAKKRNAPPFVKELVEDIINNLKNINSVDDIVKTRDIIIAMVKEAETKIKEKKITLDKLGIKMILSKNLEEYTKNKPQHVKAAEQLMKYGINVGRGDAIIIIKTKDSAGVKPIQLARIDEIDEKKYLEYVSTSLEQILEAMGVSIEELRGATRLI
;
A
#
# COMPACT_ATOMS: atom_id res chain seq x y z
N VAL A 1 -1.22 -14.44 6.30
CA VAL A 1 -2.03 -15.12 5.27
C VAL A 1 -3.47 -14.63 5.29
N GLY A 2 -4.04 -14.28 6.43
CA GLY A 2 -5.38 -13.65 6.51
C GLY A 2 -5.38 -12.14 6.21
N GLU A 3 -4.23 -11.51 6.14
CA GLU A 3 -4.08 -10.08 5.87
C GLU A 3 -4.00 -9.77 4.37
N PHE A 4 -3.78 -10.78 3.52
CA PHE A 4 -3.78 -10.63 2.06
C PHE A 4 -5.15 -10.85 1.41
N GLU A 5 -6.14 -11.38 2.14
CA GLU A 5 -7.47 -11.64 1.60
C GLU A 5 -8.30 -10.35 1.40
N GLU A 6 -8.04 -9.29 2.20
CA GLU A 6 -8.68 -7.98 1.98
C GLU A 6 -8.12 -7.24 0.75
N GLU A 7 -6.86 -7.52 0.33
CA GLU A 7 -6.28 -6.93 -0.89
C GLU A 7 -6.93 -7.46 -2.18
N PHE A 8 -7.54 -8.64 -2.16
CA PHE A 8 -8.06 -9.27 -3.37
C PHE A 8 -9.47 -8.83 -3.72
N GLU A 9 -10.28 -8.40 -2.75
CA GLU A 9 -11.60 -7.82 -3.04
C GLU A 9 -11.47 -6.44 -3.72
N GLU A 10 -10.45 -5.65 -3.38
CA GLU A 10 -10.17 -4.37 -4.04
C GLU A 10 -9.66 -4.55 -5.49
N PHE A 11 -8.99 -5.68 -5.80
CA PHE A 11 -8.47 -5.94 -7.14
C PHE A 11 -9.56 -6.25 -8.18
N GLU A 12 -10.68 -6.84 -7.77
CA GLU A 12 -11.84 -7.03 -8.64
C GLU A 12 -12.53 -5.69 -8.97
N GLU A 13 -12.43 -4.68 -8.11
CA GLU A 13 -12.89 -3.32 -8.40
C GLU A 13 -11.98 -2.61 -9.39
N GLU A 14 -10.65 -2.73 -9.29
CA GLU A 14 -9.70 -2.12 -10.27
C GLU A 14 -9.91 -2.65 -11.69
N VAL A 15 -10.32 -3.88 -11.88
CA VAL A 15 -10.58 -4.46 -13.21
C VAL A 15 -11.91 -3.99 -13.80
N LYS A 16 -12.88 -3.58 -12.99
CA LYS A 16 -14.17 -3.02 -13.44
C LYS A 16 -14.08 -1.53 -13.82
N GLU A 17 -12.99 -0.85 -13.49
CA GLU A 17 -12.85 0.61 -13.55
C GLU A 17 -12.61 1.20 -14.94
N TYR A 18 -12.60 0.43 -16.00
CA TYR A 18 -12.34 0.95 -17.36
C TYR A 18 -13.59 1.25 -18.19
N GLU A 19 -14.77 1.33 -17.59
CA GLU A 19 -15.98 1.81 -18.27
C GLU A 19 -16.12 3.32 -18.07
N GLY A 20 -15.44 4.08 -18.95
CA GLY A 20 -15.15 5.46 -18.76
C GLY A 20 -16.22 6.46 -19.12
N GLU A 21 -16.31 7.52 -18.35
CA GLU A 21 -16.76 8.83 -18.84
C GLU A 21 -15.56 9.62 -19.38
N ALA A 22 -15.81 10.46 -20.35
CA ALA A 22 -14.78 11.37 -20.88
C ALA A 22 -14.27 12.27 -19.73
N ILE A 23 -12.99 12.14 -19.41
CA ILE A 23 -12.36 12.86 -18.31
C ILE A 23 -12.18 14.31 -18.73
N GLU A 24 -12.76 15.22 -17.96
CA GLU A 24 -12.51 16.66 -18.13
C GLU A 24 -11.06 16.95 -17.71
N GLU A 25 -10.26 17.45 -18.65
CA GLU A 25 -8.87 17.80 -18.40
C GLU A 25 -8.75 19.28 -18.06
N SER A 26 -7.79 19.62 -17.20
CA SER A 26 -7.44 21.01 -16.95
C SER A 26 -6.89 21.68 -18.21
N ARG A 27 -7.29 22.94 -18.45
CA ARG A 27 -6.72 23.78 -19.51
C ARG A 27 -5.40 24.43 -19.10
N ILE A 28 -5.03 24.36 -17.83
CA ILE A 28 -3.72 24.81 -17.34
C ILE A 28 -2.65 23.86 -17.87
N LYS A 29 -1.61 24.43 -18.46
CA LYS A 29 -0.51 23.68 -19.06
C LYS A 29 0.82 24.07 -18.43
N GLY A 30 1.76 23.14 -18.40
CA GLY A 30 3.16 23.42 -18.16
C GLY A 30 3.80 24.15 -19.34
N VAL A 31 5.08 24.42 -19.25
CA VAL A 31 5.84 25.07 -20.32
C VAL A 31 5.98 24.10 -21.50
N ILE A 32 5.55 24.55 -22.66
CA ILE A 32 5.71 23.81 -23.92
C ILE A 32 6.93 24.38 -24.62
N SER A 33 7.95 23.54 -24.84
CA SER A 33 9.19 23.92 -25.49
C SER A 33 9.73 22.80 -26.36
N ASN A 34 10.37 23.12 -27.44
CA ASN A 34 11.11 22.18 -28.28
C ASN A 34 12.44 21.76 -27.60
N ALA A 35 12.99 22.64 -26.76
CA ALA A 35 14.19 22.34 -25.98
C ALA A 35 13.82 22.18 -24.52
N ILE A 36 14.00 20.97 -23.99
CA ILE A 36 13.78 20.64 -22.58
C ILE A 36 15.13 20.26 -21.98
N PRO A 37 15.59 20.96 -20.93
CA PRO A 37 16.81 20.58 -20.21
C PRO A 37 16.64 19.24 -19.51
N PRO A 38 17.72 18.63 -18.98
CA PRO A 38 17.61 17.42 -18.19
C PRO A 38 16.55 17.55 -17.09
N SER A 39 15.50 16.76 -17.19
CA SER A 39 14.32 16.84 -16.34
C SER A 39 13.82 15.45 -15.98
N VAL A 40 13.21 15.32 -14.81
CA VAL A 40 12.67 14.05 -14.35
C VAL A 40 11.21 13.89 -14.80
N VAL A 41 10.86 12.72 -15.31
CA VAL A 41 9.48 12.41 -15.68
C VAL A 41 8.65 12.18 -14.43
N LEU A 42 7.64 13.01 -14.20
CA LEU A 42 6.69 12.90 -13.09
C LEU A 42 5.49 12.05 -13.46
N SER A 43 4.92 12.28 -14.64
CA SER A 43 3.67 11.67 -15.06
C SER A 43 3.61 11.48 -16.57
N ILE A 44 2.84 10.49 -16.98
CA ILE A 44 2.47 10.24 -18.37
C ILE A 44 0.96 9.98 -18.36
N VAL A 45 0.22 10.74 -19.17
CA VAL A 45 -1.22 10.63 -19.28
C VAL A 45 -1.66 10.71 -20.75
N TYR A 46 -2.86 10.23 -21.05
CA TYR A 46 -3.49 10.53 -22.34
C TYR A 46 -4.17 11.89 -22.26
N ASN A 47 -3.84 12.79 -23.19
CA ASN A 47 -4.53 14.06 -23.33
C ASN A 47 -5.59 13.95 -24.42
N GLY A 48 -6.86 13.93 -24.05
CA GLY A 48 -7.98 13.74 -24.97
C GLY A 48 -8.19 14.91 -25.91
N ALA A 49 -7.89 16.13 -25.48
CA ALA A 49 -8.01 17.33 -26.31
C ALA A 49 -7.00 17.33 -27.48
N GLU A 50 -5.79 16.88 -27.23
CA GLU A 50 -4.73 16.79 -28.26
C GLU A 50 -4.72 15.41 -28.95
N GLY A 51 -5.44 14.43 -28.42
CA GLY A 51 -5.46 13.04 -28.92
C GLY A 51 -4.10 12.34 -28.84
N LYS A 52 -3.27 12.69 -27.87
CA LYS A 52 -1.88 12.28 -27.74
C LYS A 52 -1.50 11.93 -26.30
N ALA A 53 -0.40 11.20 -26.16
CA ALA A 53 0.27 11.09 -24.86
C ALA A 53 0.90 12.42 -24.45
N LEU A 54 0.78 12.77 -23.19
CA LEU A 54 1.43 13.90 -22.54
C LEU A 54 2.40 13.37 -21.50
N VAL A 55 3.67 13.78 -21.62
CA VAL A 55 4.70 13.54 -20.61
C VAL A 55 4.92 14.82 -19.81
N LYS A 56 4.76 14.77 -18.51
CA LYS A 56 5.05 15.86 -17.59
C LYS A 56 6.46 15.67 -17.02
N LEU A 57 7.34 16.64 -17.27
CA LEU A 57 8.72 16.62 -16.81
C LEU A 57 8.99 17.79 -15.87
N TYR A 58 9.78 17.54 -14.85
CA TYR A 58 10.22 18.60 -13.93
C TYR A 58 11.72 18.82 -14.04
N ASP A 59 12.11 20.05 -14.34
CA ASP A 59 13.47 20.53 -14.25
C ASP A 59 13.72 21.09 -12.84
N PRO A 60 14.51 20.41 -11.99
CA PRO A 60 14.76 20.89 -10.63
C PRO A 60 15.73 22.07 -10.54
N VAL A 61 16.48 22.35 -11.61
CA VAL A 61 17.40 23.50 -11.67
C VAL A 61 16.65 24.78 -12.05
N GLY A 62 15.83 24.71 -13.09
CA GLY A 62 15.00 25.83 -13.54
C GLY A 62 13.66 25.92 -12.82
N ASP A 63 13.35 25.01 -11.91
CA ASP A 63 12.08 24.92 -11.18
C ASP A 63 10.86 25.01 -12.12
N THR A 64 10.87 24.23 -13.17
CA THR A 64 9.89 24.34 -14.26
C THR A 64 9.28 22.98 -14.58
N VAL A 65 7.96 22.95 -14.74
CA VAL A 65 7.22 21.78 -15.26
C VAL A 65 7.05 21.95 -16.77
N TYR A 66 7.63 21.03 -17.53
CA TYR A 66 7.50 20.98 -18.97
C TYR A 66 6.43 19.97 -19.38
N TYR A 67 5.68 20.34 -20.42
CA TYR A 67 4.74 19.46 -21.11
C TYR A 67 5.32 19.07 -22.46
N TRP A 68 5.52 17.77 -22.64
CA TRP A 68 5.91 17.22 -23.94
C TRP A 68 4.79 16.33 -24.47
N TYR A 69 4.25 16.72 -25.60
CA TYR A 69 3.23 15.93 -26.30
C TYR A 69 3.90 14.98 -27.29
N ASP A 70 3.43 13.74 -27.38
CA ASP A 70 3.97 12.77 -28.30
C ASP A 70 3.98 13.30 -29.76
N ASN A 71 5.13 13.22 -30.40
CA ASN A 71 5.33 13.57 -31.80
C ASN A 71 5.68 12.36 -32.66
N THR A 72 5.58 11.15 -32.11
CA THR A 72 5.90 9.90 -32.81
C THR A 72 4.70 9.25 -33.48
N GLY A 73 3.50 9.81 -33.26
CA GLY A 73 2.25 9.26 -33.81
C GLY A 73 1.77 7.99 -33.11
N HIS A 74 2.20 7.74 -31.88
CA HIS A 74 1.74 6.59 -31.11
C HIS A 74 0.23 6.63 -30.90
N ARG A 75 -0.42 5.50 -31.12
CA ARG A 75 -1.87 5.33 -30.96
C ARG A 75 -2.19 4.15 -30.05
N PRO A 76 -3.34 4.16 -29.39
CA PRO A 76 -3.79 3.00 -28.64
C PRO A 76 -4.08 1.83 -29.58
N TYR A 77 -3.79 0.60 -29.12
CA TYR A 77 -4.03 -0.60 -29.90
C TYR A 77 -4.32 -1.81 -29.03
N LEU A 78 -4.85 -2.82 -29.66
CA LEU A 78 -4.94 -4.17 -29.14
C LEU A 78 -4.30 -5.16 -30.15
N ILE A 79 -4.12 -6.38 -29.72
CA ILE A 79 -3.54 -7.47 -30.54
C ILE A 79 -4.60 -8.53 -30.79
N THR A 80 -4.63 -9.06 -32.01
CA THR A 80 -5.40 -10.25 -32.37
C THR A 80 -4.57 -11.21 -33.21
N ASN A 81 -4.95 -12.46 -33.24
CA ASN A 81 -4.35 -13.50 -34.10
C ASN A 81 -4.96 -13.56 -35.50
N LYS A 82 -6.02 -12.77 -35.75
CA LYS A 82 -6.65 -12.69 -37.08
C LYS A 82 -5.84 -11.79 -37.98
N THR A 83 -5.70 -12.19 -39.25
CA THR A 83 -5.03 -11.32 -40.23
C THR A 83 -5.90 -10.13 -40.62
N PRO A 84 -5.33 -9.04 -41.17
CA PRO A 84 -6.10 -7.91 -41.67
C PRO A 84 -7.16 -8.32 -42.72
N GLU A 85 -6.81 -9.29 -43.60
CA GLU A 85 -7.71 -9.81 -44.62
C GLU A 85 -8.88 -10.58 -44.00
N GLU A 86 -8.63 -11.43 -43.01
CA GLU A 86 -9.68 -12.13 -42.27
C GLU A 86 -10.64 -11.16 -41.55
N ILE A 87 -10.10 -10.09 -40.94
CA ILE A 87 -10.91 -9.07 -40.30
C ILE A 87 -11.77 -8.34 -41.34
N ALA A 88 -11.19 -7.94 -42.45
CA ALA A 88 -11.90 -7.23 -43.50
C ALA A 88 -13.04 -8.09 -44.12
N GLU A 89 -12.81 -9.39 -44.28
CA GLU A 89 -13.78 -10.32 -44.87
C GLU A 89 -14.88 -10.75 -43.89
N LYS A 90 -14.46 -11.16 -42.66
CA LYS A 90 -15.36 -11.80 -41.68
C LYS A 90 -15.93 -10.82 -40.64
N MET A 91 -15.26 -9.69 -40.43
CA MET A 91 -15.61 -8.69 -39.40
C MET A 91 -15.54 -7.25 -39.94
N PRO A 92 -16.20 -6.94 -41.07
CA PRO A 92 -16.10 -5.63 -41.70
C PRO A 92 -16.59 -4.47 -40.80
N GLU A 93 -17.34 -4.75 -39.75
CA GLU A 93 -17.76 -3.79 -38.76
C GLU A 93 -16.57 -3.16 -38.01
N VAL A 94 -15.42 -3.82 -37.86
CA VAL A 94 -14.20 -3.27 -37.29
C VAL A 94 -13.75 -2.05 -38.11
N LEU A 95 -13.66 -2.20 -39.42
CA LEU A 95 -13.23 -1.14 -40.34
C LEU A 95 -14.21 0.05 -40.39
N ARG A 96 -15.48 -0.25 -40.15
CA ARG A 96 -16.56 0.77 -40.17
C ARG A 96 -16.65 1.58 -38.88
N ARG A 97 -15.96 1.16 -37.82
CA ARG A 97 -15.99 1.91 -36.56
C ARG A 97 -15.28 3.26 -36.70
N PRO A 98 -15.91 4.35 -36.24
CA PRO A 98 -15.29 5.67 -36.28
C PRO A 98 -13.94 5.75 -35.54
N GLY A 99 -13.79 4.93 -34.46
CA GLY A 99 -12.59 4.84 -33.66
C GLY A 99 -11.48 3.94 -34.26
N PHE A 100 -11.75 3.21 -35.33
CA PHE A 100 -10.71 2.44 -36.00
C PHE A 100 -9.72 3.36 -36.72
N SER A 101 -8.42 3.00 -36.67
CA SER A 101 -7.35 3.74 -37.36
C SER A 101 -6.74 2.93 -38.50
N HIS A 102 -5.97 1.90 -38.20
CA HIS A 102 -5.27 1.07 -39.19
C HIS A 102 -4.82 -0.25 -38.56
N PHE A 103 -4.28 -1.12 -39.38
CA PHE A 103 -3.61 -2.35 -38.97
C PHE A 103 -2.11 -2.25 -39.13
N ASP A 104 -1.39 -3.01 -38.31
CA ASP A 104 0.02 -3.36 -38.49
C ASP A 104 0.23 -4.82 -38.14
N VAL A 105 1.10 -5.52 -38.88
CA VAL A 105 1.41 -6.92 -38.64
C VAL A 105 2.81 -7.03 -38.09
N GLU A 106 2.97 -7.71 -36.98
CA GLU A 106 4.23 -7.84 -36.25
C GLU A 106 4.49 -9.28 -35.83
N GLU A 107 5.75 -9.71 -35.86
CA GLU A 107 6.20 -10.95 -35.24
C GLU A 107 6.40 -10.75 -33.76
N LYS A 108 5.78 -11.60 -32.94
CA LYS A 108 6.00 -11.67 -31.49
C LYS A 108 6.39 -13.06 -31.05
N TYR A 109 7.13 -13.13 -29.95
CA TYR A 109 7.42 -14.39 -29.31
C TYR A 109 6.31 -14.72 -28.28
N ASP A 110 5.65 -15.85 -28.51
CA ASP A 110 4.70 -16.44 -27.58
C ASP A 110 5.44 -17.37 -26.62
N ALA A 111 5.80 -16.84 -25.46
CA ALA A 111 6.57 -17.57 -24.45
C ALA A 111 5.77 -18.73 -23.83
N LEU A 112 4.44 -18.65 -23.83
CA LEU A 112 3.58 -19.72 -23.31
C LEU A 112 3.67 -20.99 -24.16
N HIS A 113 3.81 -20.86 -25.48
CA HIS A 113 3.89 -21.96 -26.44
C HIS A 113 5.30 -22.13 -27.05
N ASP A 114 6.29 -21.37 -26.61
CA ASP A 114 7.68 -21.36 -27.08
C ASP A 114 7.81 -21.26 -28.59
N LYS A 115 7.12 -20.30 -29.20
CA LYS A 115 7.12 -20.10 -30.68
C LYS A 115 6.99 -18.63 -31.04
N LYS A 116 7.49 -18.30 -32.23
CA LYS A 116 7.22 -17.03 -32.88
C LYS A 116 5.88 -17.07 -33.60
N ILE A 117 5.11 -16.02 -33.51
CA ILE A 117 3.79 -15.88 -34.14
C ILE A 117 3.68 -14.52 -34.82
N LEU A 118 2.94 -14.48 -35.93
CA LEU A 118 2.50 -13.22 -36.51
C LEU A 118 1.20 -12.79 -35.82
N VAL A 119 1.14 -11.55 -35.42
CA VAL A 119 -0.02 -10.94 -34.80
C VAL A 119 -0.40 -9.67 -35.54
N THR A 120 -1.67 -9.31 -35.47
CA THR A 120 -2.18 -8.04 -36.01
C THR A 120 -2.40 -7.07 -34.87
N LYS A 121 -1.74 -5.93 -34.90
CA LYS A 121 -2.05 -4.76 -34.07
C LYS A 121 -3.21 -4.01 -34.71
N VAL A 122 -4.28 -3.85 -33.98
CA VAL A 122 -5.46 -3.08 -34.41
C VAL A 122 -5.44 -1.76 -33.68
N TYR A 123 -5.09 -0.71 -34.40
CA TYR A 123 -4.95 0.63 -33.85
C TYR A 123 -6.28 1.38 -33.82
N ALA A 124 -6.51 2.08 -32.75
CA ALA A 124 -7.65 2.96 -32.54
C ALA A 124 -7.22 4.44 -32.52
N LYS A 125 -8.17 5.33 -32.72
CA LYS A 125 -7.94 6.79 -32.66
C LYS A 125 -7.84 7.30 -31.23
N ASP A 126 -8.50 6.62 -30.31
CA ASP A 126 -8.55 6.96 -28.89
C ASP A 126 -8.64 5.69 -28.02
N PRO A 127 -8.29 5.76 -26.72
CA PRO A 127 -8.29 4.61 -25.84
C PRO A 127 -9.66 3.94 -25.62
N LEU A 128 -10.75 4.70 -25.59
CA LEU A 128 -12.11 4.16 -25.39
C LEU A 128 -12.56 3.30 -26.56
N SER A 129 -12.08 3.61 -27.76
CA SER A 129 -12.36 2.80 -28.95
C SER A 129 -11.69 1.43 -28.93
N VAL A 130 -10.58 1.28 -28.19
CA VAL A 130 -9.95 -0.05 -27.98
C VAL A 130 -10.84 -0.91 -27.06
N GLY A 131 -11.24 -0.38 -25.92
CA GLY A 131 -12.06 -1.07 -24.94
C GLY A 131 -12.60 -0.09 -23.89
N GLY A 132 -13.82 -0.32 -23.39
CA GLY A 132 -14.50 0.53 -22.43
C GLY A 132 -15.67 1.35 -23.00
N GLY A 133 -15.73 1.58 -24.29
CA GLY A 133 -16.92 2.10 -24.98
C GLY A 133 -17.87 0.99 -25.44
N LYS A 134 -19.14 1.30 -25.63
CA LYS A 134 -20.08 0.35 -26.24
C LYS A 134 -19.62 -0.07 -27.63
N ASN A 135 -19.58 -1.40 -27.88
CA ASN A 135 -19.09 -1.98 -29.13
C ASN A 135 -17.66 -1.53 -29.49
N SER A 136 -16.76 -1.55 -28.52
CA SER A 136 -15.33 -1.30 -28.72
C SER A 136 -14.72 -2.34 -29.66
N LEU A 137 -13.52 -2.06 -30.17
CA LEU A 137 -12.79 -3.02 -31.02
C LEU A 137 -12.55 -4.36 -30.31
N ARG A 138 -12.29 -4.33 -29.00
CA ARG A 138 -12.17 -5.53 -28.18
C ARG A 138 -13.46 -6.38 -28.17
N ASP A 139 -14.62 -5.74 -28.04
CA ASP A 139 -15.91 -6.44 -27.97
C ASP A 139 -16.27 -7.11 -29.29
N ILE A 140 -15.90 -6.47 -30.41
CA ILE A 140 -16.17 -6.99 -31.75
C ILE A 140 -15.25 -8.15 -32.07
N LEU A 141 -13.94 -8.00 -31.83
CA LEU A 141 -12.94 -8.99 -32.16
C LEU A 141 -12.97 -10.22 -31.23
N ARG A 142 -13.38 -10.04 -30.00
CA ARG A 142 -13.52 -11.06 -28.93
C ARG A 142 -12.22 -11.74 -28.52
N GLU A 143 -11.47 -12.34 -29.48
CA GLU A 143 -10.16 -12.95 -29.24
C GLU A 143 -9.07 -11.88 -29.38
N THR A 144 -8.67 -11.31 -28.26
CA THR A 144 -7.71 -10.22 -28.21
C THR A 144 -6.70 -10.39 -27.08
N TRP A 145 -5.52 -9.85 -27.25
CA TRP A 145 -4.45 -9.76 -26.27
C TRP A 145 -4.08 -8.31 -26.04
N GLU A 146 -3.53 -8.01 -24.88
CA GLU A 146 -3.04 -6.67 -24.51
C GLU A 146 -4.08 -5.55 -24.64
N SER A 147 -5.36 -5.91 -24.65
CA SER A 147 -6.50 -5.01 -24.89
C SER A 147 -6.99 -4.29 -23.62
N ARG A 148 -6.43 -4.64 -22.44
CA ARG A 148 -6.80 -4.08 -21.15
C ARG A 148 -5.68 -3.27 -20.49
N ILE A 149 -4.60 -3.00 -21.21
CA ILE A 149 -3.51 -2.16 -20.74
C ILE A 149 -3.91 -0.70 -20.88
N LYS A 150 -3.81 0.07 -19.82
CA LYS A 150 -4.05 1.53 -19.86
C LYS A 150 -3.18 2.18 -20.91
N TYR A 151 -3.72 3.11 -21.68
CA TYR A 151 -3.00 3.72 -22.80
C TYR A 151 -1.64 4.30 -22.38
N HIS A 152 -1.61 5.06 -21.30
CA HIS A 152 -0.37 5.68 -20.86
C HIS A 152 0.67 4.67 -20.41
N HIS A 153 0.27 3.51 -19.88
CA HIS A 153 1.19 2.39 -19.62
C HIS A 153 1.69 1.76 -20.93
N SER A 154 0.79 1.48 -21.86
CA SER A 154 1.16 0.96 -23.19
C SER A 154 2.14 1.91 -23.91
N TYR A 155 1.88 3.20 -23.86
CA TYR A 155 2.76 4.23 -24.43
C TYR A 155 4.16 4.22 -23.81
N LEU A 156 4.24 4.22 -22.47
CA LEU A 156 5.55 4.21 -21.82
C LEU A 156 6.34 2.92 -22.07
N PHE A 157 5.65 1.77 -22.19
CA PHE A 157 6.31 0.51 -22.55
C PHE A 157 6.90 0.58 -23.97
N ASP A 158 6.11 1.04 -24.92
CA ASP A 158 6.52 1.10 -26.33
C ASP A 158 7.60 2.14 -26.59
N ARG A 159 7.58 3.26 -25.88
CA ARG A 159 8.55 4.36 -26.05
C ARG A 159 9.70 4.33 -25.06
N ASN A 160 9.69 3.37 -24.15
CA ASN A 160 10.71 3.21 -23.12
C ASN A 160 10.94 4.51 -22.31
N ILE A 161 9.86 5.20 -21.96
CA ILE A 161 9.91 6.39 -21.11
C ILE A 161 9.55 5.97 -19.69
N ILE A 162 10.54 5.97 -18.79
CA ILE A 162 10.38 5.45 -17.44
C ILE A 162 10.09 6.61 -16.49
N PRO A 163 8.93 6.64 -15.80
CA PRO A 163 8.65 7.64 -14.78
C PRO A 163 9.71 7.64 -13.67
N GLY A 164 10.07 8.81 -13.19
CA GLY A 164 11.15 9.00 -12.23
C GLY A 164 12.55 9.05 -12.80
N MET A 165 12.74 8.73 -14.09
CA MET A 165 14.03 8.84 -14.79
C MET A 165 14.17 10.17 -15.51
N TRP A 166 15.39 10.47 -15.93
CA TRP A 166 15.79 11.74 -16.52
C TRP A 166 15.80 11.69 -18.04
N TYR A 167 15.19 12.72 -18.63
CA TYR A 167 15.12 12.91 -20.07
C TYR A 167 15.39 14.37 -20.44
N ARG A 168 15.80 14.58 -21.67
CA ARG A 168 15.95 15.91 -22.30
C ARG A 168 15.36 15.88 -23.70
N SER A 169 15.11 17.07 -24.26
CA SER A 169 14.69 17.19 -25.66
C SER A 169 15.46 18.31 -26.34
N ASN A 170 15.81 18.08 -27.61
CA ASN A 170 16.38 19.07 -28.51
C ASN A 170 15.46 19.36 -29.73
N GLY A 171 14.19 18.99 -29.63
CA GLY A 171 13.20 19.18 -30.68
C GLY A 171 12.85 17.90 -31.45
N ASN A 172 13.65 16.85 -31.39
CA ASN A 172 13.43 15.60 -32.14
C ASN A 172 12.74 14.49 -31.29
N GLY A 173 12.39 14.78 -30.07
CA GLY A 173 11.79 13.81 -29.15
C GLY A 173 12.48 13.81 -27.79
N LEU A 174 11.99 12.98 -26.88
CA LEU A 174 12.61 12.79 -25.57
C LEU A 174 13.76 11.81 -25.67
N THR A 175 14.92 12.20 -25.15
CA THR A 175 16.14 11.38 -25.11
C THR A 175 16.51 11.13 -23.64
N PRO A 176 16.78 9.88 -23.22
CA PRO A 176 17.23 9.61 -21.87
C PRO A 176 18.57 10.27 -21.59
N VAL A 177 18.73 10.80 -20.38
CA VAL A 177 20.00 11.30 -19.89
C VAL A 177 20.86 10.11 -19.49
N GLU A 178 22.12 10.10 -19.95
CA GLU A 178 23.05 9.04 -19.63
C GLU A 178 23.40 9.04 -18.13
N ILE A 179 23.29 7.89 -17.49
CA ILE A 179 23.61 7.66 -16.09
C ILE A 179 24.89 6.83 -16.00
N SER A 180 25.92 7.40 -15.40
CA SER A 180 27.17 6.66 -15.20
C SER A 180 27.04 5.64 -14.06
N ILE A 181 27.55 4.43 -14.32
CA ILE A 181 27.60 3.37 -13.32
C ILE A 181 29.00 3.39 -12.68
N PRO A 182 29.10 3.53 -11.35
CA PRO A 182 30.39 3.48 -10.65
C PRO A 182 31.15 2.16 -10.95
N PRO A 183 32.46 2.21 -11.21
CA PRO A 183 33.26 1.02 -11.51
C PRO A 183 33.17 -0.07 -10.44
N GLU A 184 33.03 0.29 -9.19
CA GLU A 184 32.86 -0.62 -8.05
C GLU A 184 31.57 -1.44 -8.16
N ILE A 185 30.48 -0.83 -8.62
CA ILE A 185 29.23 -1.54 -8.86
C ILE A 185 29.39 -2.52 -10.02
N LYS A 186 30.01 -2.11 -11.14
CA LYS A 186 30.27 -3.00 -12.28
C LYS A 186 31.11 -4.20 -11.87
N SER A 187 32.17 -4.00 -11.10
CA SER A 187 33.00 -5.07 -10.56
C SER A 187 32.20 -6.04 -9.68
N THR A 188 31.33 -5.49 -8.82
CA THR A 188 30.48 -6.30 -7.94
C THR A 188 29.48 -7.14 -8.74
N LEU A 189 28.89 -6.58 -9.80
CA LEU A 189 27.97 -7.33 -10.67
C LEU A 189 28.65 -8.54 -11.30
N GLY A 190 29.87 -8.40 -11.79
CA GLY A 190 30.64 -9.50 -12.35
C GLY A 190 30.96 -10.63 -11.36
N ASN A 191 30.99 -10.32 -10.07
CA ASN A 191 31.21 -11.30 -9.01
C ASN A 191 29.92 -11.97 -8.50
N VAL A 192 28.79 -11.29 -8.64
CA VAL A 192 27.47 -11.73 -8.12
C VAL A 192 26.70 -12.50 -9.16
N PHE A 193 26.75 -12.07 -10.41
CA PHE A 193 25.92 -12.60 -11.49
C PHE A 193 26.73 -13.35 -12.52
N GLN A 194 26.16 -14.44 -13.06
CA GLN A 194 26.65 -15.02 -14.30
C GLN A 194 26.49 -14.01 -15.45
N PRO A 195 27.30 -14.08 -16.52
CA PRO A 195 27.36 -13.07 -17.58
C PRO A 195 26.00 -12.69 -18.20
N GLU A 196 25.12 -13.68 -18.35
CA GLU A 196 23.77 -13.47 -18.90
C GLU A 196 22.89 -12.63 -17.98
N TYR A 197 22.84 -12.98 -16.70
CA TYR A 197 22.09 -12.21 -15.68
C TYR A 197 22.77 -10.88 -15.37
N GLY A 198 24.09 -10.82 -15.44
CA GLY A 198 24.87 -9.61 -15.23
C GLY A 198 24.52 -8.49 -16.22
N LYS A 199 24.29 -8.81 -17.48
CA LYS A 199 23.83 -7.83 -18.49
C LYS A 199 22.47 -7.24 -18.14
N ILE A 200 21.52 -8.07 -17.74
CA ILE A 200 20.18 -7.59 -17.33
C ILE A 200 20.28 -6.76 -16.05
N ALA A 201 21.08 -7.20 -15.08
CA ALA A 201 21.33 -6.43 -13.85
C ALA A 201 21.97 -5.07 -14.16
N GLU A 202 22.93 -5.02 -15.07
CA GLU A 202 23.58 -3.76 -15.50
C GLU A 202 22.56 -2.78 -16.12
N GLU A 203 21.59 -3.27 -16.88
CA GLU A 203 20.51 -2.42 -17.42
C GLU A 203 19.58 -1.84 -16.34
N TRP A 204 19.50 -2.48 -15.20
CA TRP A 204 18.67 -2.00 -14.07
C TRP A 204 19.40 -1.00 -13.17
N ILE A 205 20.74 -1.04 -13.13
CA ILE A 205 21.52 -0.15 -12.25
C ILE A 205 21.19 1.33 -12.45
N PRO A 206 21.00 1.87 -13.67
CA PRO A 206 20.62 3.26 -13.86
C PRO A 206 19.35 3.68 -13.11
N LEU A 207 18.38 2.78 -12.91
CA LEU A 207 17.17 3.03 -12.14
C LEU A 207 17.48 3.41 -10.69
N PHE A 208 18.54 2.84 -10.13
CA PHE A 208 18.95 3.03 -8.74
C PHE A 208 20.05 4.08 -8.58
N GLN A 209 20.85 4.32 -9.63
CA GLN A 209 21.95 5.29 -9.63
C GLN A 209 21.56 6.68 -10.14
N ALA A 210 20.50 6.79 -10.93
CA ALA A 210 20.02 8.11 -11.37
C ALA A 210 19.70 8.99 -10.16
N PRO A 211 20.09 10.26 -10.17
CA PRO A 211 19.79 11.18 -9.08
C PRO A 211 18.31 11.22 -8.76
N VAL A 212 17.98 11.26 -7.47
CA VAL A 212 16.63 11.52 -6.98
C VAL A 212 16.58 12.99 -6.58
N PRO A 213 15.98 13.87 -7.38
CA PRO A 213 16.01 15.29 -7.10
C PRO A 213 15.08 15.65 -5.95
N HIS A 214 15.41 16.76 -5.27
CA HIS A 214 14.42 17.44 -4.48
C HIS A 214 13.35 18.00 -5.41
N ILE A 215 12.10 17.62 -5.20
CA ILE A 215 10.95 18.15 -5.95
C ILE A 215 10.21 19.11 -5.03
N ARG A 216 10.13 20.38 -5.44
CA ARG A 216 9.40 21.41 -4.70
C ARG A 216 7.92 21.04 -4.63
N ARG A 217 7.33 21.16 -3.45
CA ARG A 217 5.95 20.71 -3.22
C ARG A 217 5.26 21.54 -2.16
N VAL A 218 3.94 21.56 -2.23
CA VAL A 218 3.06 22.21 -1.25
C VAL A 218 2.05 21.22 -0.71
N ALA A 219 1.93 21.16 0.61
CA ALA A 219 0.85 20.46 1.27
C ALA A 219 -0.34 21.40 1.44
N ILE A 220 -1.55 20.89 1.18
CA ILE A 220 -2.81 21.62 1.26
C ILE A 220 -3.73 20.88 2.22
N ASP A 221 -4.38 21.64 3.11
CA ASP A 221 -5.47 21.19 3.97
C ASP A 221 -6.59 22.22 3.97
N VAL A 222 -7.83 21.76 3.89
CA VAL A 222 -9.02 22.61 3.71
C VAL A 222 -10.01 22.43 4.86
N GLU A 223 -10.44 23.54 5.45
CA GLU A 223 -11.49 23.56 6.44
C GLU A 223 -12.75 24.23 5.89
N VAL A 224 -13.88 23.58 6.08
CA VAL A 224 -15.17 23.97 5.53
C VAL A 224 -16.14 24.30 6.65
N TYR A 225 -17.01 25.27 6.44
CA TYR A 225 -18.10 25.58 7.37
C TYR A 225 -18.96 24.34 7.57
N THR A 226 -19.19 23.98 8.84
CA THR A 226 -19.92 22.78 9.21
C THR A 226 -20.99 23.16 10.25
N PRO A 227 -22.25 23.40 9.83
CA PRO A 227 -23.28 23.89 10.73
C PRO A 227 -23.72 22.87 11.80
N GLN A 228 -23.51 21.57 11.53
CA GLN A 228 -23.88 20.48 12.43
C GLN A 228 -22.63 19.80 12.96
N GLU A 229 -22.60 19.54 14.26
CA GLU A 229 -21.53 18.72 14.86
C GLU A 229 -21.60 17.30 14.29
N ASN A 230 -20.42 16.77 13.92
CA ASN A 230 -20.25 15.41 13.38
C ASN A 230 -20.74 15.15 11.94
N LYS A 231 -21.13 16.16 11.18
CA LYS A 231 -21.40 16.01 9.75
C LYS A 231 -20.17 16.47 8.96
N ILE A 232 -19.69 15.61 8.06
CA ILE A 232 -18.68 15.97 7.05
C ILE A 232 -19.44 16.42 5.80
N PRO A 233 -19.26 17.67 5.34
CA PRO A 233 -19.92 18.15 4.12
C PRO A 233 -19.54 17.29 2.91
N ASP A 234 -20.51 16.99 2.03
CA ASP A 234 -20.26 16.23 0.81
C ASP A 234 -19.44 17.07 -0.19
N PRO A 235 -18.24 16.64 -0.58
CA PRO A 235 -17.39 17.40 -1.50
C PRO A 235 -17.96 17.46 -2.92
N ARG A 236 -18.89 16.58 -3.30
CA ARG A 236 -19.54 16.62 -4.61
C ARG A 236 -20.60 17.74 -4.70
N GLU A 237 -21.29 17.98 -3.61
CA GLU A 237 -22.28 19.06 -3.50
C GLU A 237 -21.63 20.39 -3.16
N ALA A 238 -20.56 20.37 -2.34
CA ALA A 238 -19.79 21.52 -1.87
C ALA A 238 -20.71 22.69 -1.42
N GLU A 239 -21.72 22.37 -0.59
CA GLU A 239 -22.79 23.28 -0.22
C GLU A 239 -22.30 24.46 0.62
N TYR A 240 -21.34 24.20 1.51
CA TYR A 240 -20.88 25.17 2.50
C TYR A 240 -19.58 25.86 2.07
N GLU A 241 -19.38 27.05 2.66
CA GLU A 241 -18.19 27.88 2.40
C GLU A 241 -16.90 27.22 2.87
N VAL A 242 -15.84 27.35 2.06
CA VAL A 242 -14.47 27.11 2.49
C VAL A 242 -14.03 28.26 3.38
N ILE A 243 -13.75 27.99 4.64
CA ILE A 243 -13.44 29.00 5.65
C ILE A 243 -11.96 29.18 5.94
N SER A 244 -11.15 28.16 5.68
CA SER A 244 -9.70 28.20 5.85
C SER A 244 -9.01 27.21 4.91
N VAL A 245 -7.88 27.62 4.35
CA VAL A 245 -6.99 26.74 3.58
C VAL A 245 -5.56 26.98 4.03
N ALA A 246 -4.92 25.94 4.52
CA ALA A 246 -3.49 25.98 4.87
C ALA A 246 -2.63 25.47 3.72
N LEU A 247 -1.55 26.17 3.47
CA LEU A 247 -0.56 25.89 2.41
C LEU A 247 0.83 25.89 3.06
N VAL A 248 1.49 24.72 3.06
CA VAL A 248 2.82 24.56 3.64
C VAL A 248 3.75 23.96 2.61
N GLY A 249 4.75 24.72 2.19
CA GLY A 249 5.66 24.35 1.12
C GLY A 249 7.03 23.86 1.60
N SER A 250 7.64 22.97 0.83
CA SER A 250 9.01 22.51 1.05
C SER A 250 10.06 23.61 0.81
N ASP A 251 9.66 24.69 0.14
CA ASP A 251 10.45 25.91 -0.11
C ASP A 251 10.37 26.95 1.03
N GLY A 252 9.71 26.58 2.13
CA GLY A 252 9.52 27.45 3.28
C GLY A 252 8.21 28.23 3.29
N LEU A 253 7.33 28.08 2.31
CA LEU A 253 5.99 28.66 2.35
C LEU A 253 5.24 28.16 3.58
N ARG A 254 4.67 29.09 4.35
CA ARG A 254 3.82 28.82 5.51
C ARG A 254 2.71 29.83 5.53
N ARG A 255 1.52 29.42 5.06
CA ARG A 255 0.43 30.35 4.83
C ARG A 255 -0.91 29.71 5.16
N VAL A 256 -1.79 30.47 5.80
CA VAL A 256 -3.19 30.13 5.99
C VAL A 256 -4.03 31.22 5.33
N LEU A 257 -4.89 30.84 4.42
CA LEU A 257 -5.86 31.70 3.78
C LEU A 257 -7.17 31.59 4.59
N MET A 258 -7.67 32.71 5.09
CA MET A 258 -8.80 32.76 6.02
C MET A 258 -9.93 33.59 5.47
N LEU A 259 -11.14 33.03 5.43
CA LEU A 259 -12.33 33.77 5.07
C LEU A 259 -12.82 34.57 6.28
N ARG A 260 -13.07 35.90 6.11
CA ARG A 260 -13.70 36.72 7.14
C ARG A 260 -15.16 36.31 7.31
N ARG A 261 -15.57 36.14 8.56
CA ARG A 261 -16.93 35.73 8.93
C ARG A 261 -17.51 36.67 9.95
N PRO A 262 -18.81 37.04 9.88
CA PRO A 262 -19.45 37.90 10.84
C PRO A 262 -19.39 37.32 12.25
N GLY A 263 -19.14 38.20 13.25
CA GLY A 263 -19.12 37.82 14.67
C GLY A 263 -17.84 37.10 15.15
N ASN A 264 -16.79 37.05 14.35
CA ASN A 264 -15.54 36.40 14.71
C ASN A 264 -14.37 37.40 14.75
N ASP A 265 -14.51 38.45 15.59
CA ASP A 265 -13.53 39.53 15.73
C ASP A 265 -12.52 39.27 16.85
N ALA A 266 -11.90 38.09 16.92
CA ALA A 266 -10.90 37.82 17.93
C ALA A 266 -9.61 38.61 17.67
N GLU A 267 -9.20 39.47 18.60
CA GLU A 267 -7.93 40.16 18.57
C GLU A 267 -6.77 39.18 18.63
N LEU A 268 -5.73 39.47 17.85
CA LEU A 268 -4.51 38.71 17.75
C LEU A 268 -3.65 38.83 19.00
N ARG A 269 -3.72 37.88 19.92
CA ARG A 269 -2.89 37.84 21.13
C ARG A 269 -1.51 37.25 20.90
N TYR A 270 -1.28 36.54 19.74
CA TYR A 270 -0.08 35.83 19.43
C TYR A 270 0.27 35.94 17.93
N ARG A 271 1.54 36.10 17.61
CA ARG A 271 2.03 36.04 16.21
C ARG A 271 2.48 34.62 15.92
N PRO A 272 1.77 33.90 15.08
CA PRO A 272 2.16 32.56 14.68
C PRO A 272 3.39 32.60 13.76
N ASP A 273 4.11 31.48 13.69
CA ASP A 273 5.27 31.28 12.80
C ASP A 273 4.85 31.10 11.33
N TYR A 274 3.66 31.49 10.98
CA TYR A 274 3.09 31.43 9.64
C TYR A 274 2.27 32.68 9.34
N GLU A 275 2.12 32.99 8.06
CA GLU A 275 1.33 34.12 7.57
C GLU A 275 -0.15 33.74 7.51
N VAL A 276 -1.03 34.61 7.99
CA VAL A 276 -2.47 34.50 7.81
C VAL A 276 -2.95 35.63 6.91
N ILE A 277 -3.54 35.27 5.77
CA ILE A 277 -4.12 36.23 4.82
C ILE A 277 -5.62 36.14 4.88
N PHE A 278 -6.29 37.26 5.19
CA PHE A 278 -7.73 37.35 5.28
C PHE A 278 -8.34 37.77 3.93
N PHE A 279 -9.43 37.11 3.57
CA PHE A 279 -10.23 37.40 2.39
C PHE A 279 -11.65 37.80 2.79
N ASP A 280 -12.17 38.83 2.18
CA ASP A 280 -13.57 39.30 2.39
C ASP A 280 -14.56 38.49 1.53
N SER A 281 -14.06 37.80 0.51
CA SER A 281 -14.83 36.99 -0.44
C SER A 281 -14.23 35.59 -0.57
N GLU A 282 -15.10 34.58 -0.49
CA GLU A 282 -14.69 33.19 -0.75
C GLU A 282 -14.21 33.00 -2.18
N TYR A 283 -14.78 33.72 -3.13
CA TYR A 283 -14.35 33.71 -4.53
C TYR A 283 -12.87 34.06 -4.67
N GLU A 284 -12.40 35.11 -4.00
CA GLU A 284 -11.00 35.53 -4.03
C GLU A 284 -10.11 34.54 -3.28
N LEU A 285 -10.57 33.98 -2.16
CA LEU A 285 -9.84 32.95 -1.43
C LEU A 285 -9.60 31.72 -2.30
N ILE A 286 -10.64 31.21 -2.93
CA ILE A 286 -10.54 30.04 -3.83
C ILE A 286 -9.65 30.34 -5.03
N ARG A 287 -9.76 31.52 -5.65
CA ARG A 287 -8.85 31.89 -6.76
C ARG A 287 -7.40 31.89 -6.32
N GLU A 288 -7.07 32.38 -5.14
CA GLU A 288 -5.70 32.33 -4.62
C GLU A 288 -5.23 30.89 -4.40
N VAL A 289 -6.09 30.00 -3.88
CA VAL A 289 -5.76 28.57 -3.74
C VAL A 289 -5.46 27.95 -5.09
N LEU A 290 -6.30 28.18 -6.11
CA LEU A 290 -6.09 27.64 -7.45
C LEU A 290 -4.79 28.16 -8.07
N LYS A 291 -4.49 29.44 -7.89
CA LYS A 291 -3.25 30.06 -8.33
C LYS A 291 -2.03 29.40 -7.66
N MET A 292 -2.10 29.18 -6.34
CA MET A 292 -1.01 28.52 -5.59
C MET A 292 -0.77 27.08 -6.05
N ILE A 293 -1.81 26.33 -6.36
CA ILE A 293 -1.70 24.98 -6.92
C ILE A 293 -0.89 24.98 -8.22
N THR A 294 -1.09 25.97 -9.08
CA THR A 294 -0.37 26.06 -10.38
C THR A 294 1.12 26.34 -10.25
N GLN A 295 1.58 26.80 -9.08
CA GLN A 295 2.96 27.20 -8.85
C GLN A 295 3.88 26.07 -8.41
N TYR A 296 3.33 24.92 -8.09
CA TYR A 296 4.09 23.79 -7.54
C TYR A 296 4.08 22.59 -8.48
N PRO A 297 5.22 21.94 -8.68
CA PRO A 297 5.29 20.69 -9.45
C PRO A 297 4.61 19.52 -8.76
N VAL A 298 4.50 19.56 -7.44
CA VAL A 298 3.79 18.54 -6.68
C VAL A 298 2.89 19.19 -5.63
N VAL A 299 1.65 18.76 -5.59
CA VAL A 299 0.67 19.07 -4.55
C VAL A 299 0.48 17.83 -3.69
N VAL A 300 0.58 17.98 -2.39
CA VAL A 300 0.44 16.89 -1.41
C VAL A 300 -0.78 17.14 -0.55
N THR A 301 -1.58 16.12 -0.36
CA THR A 301 -2.74 16.16 0.54
C THR A 301 -2.78 14.93 1.44
N PHE A 302 -3.64 14.94 2.43
CA PHE A 302 -4.02 13.76 3.18
C PHE A 302 -5.54 13.52 3.03
N ASN A 303 -5.89 12.52 2.23
CA ASN A 303 -7.27 12.23 1.80
C ASN A 303 -7.87 13.29 0.86
N GLY A 304 -7.02 14.04 0.17
CA GLY A 304 -7.44 15.12 -0.72
C GLY A 304 -8.11 14.64 -2.01
N ASP A 305 -7.92 13.39 -2.41
CA ASP A 305 -8.69 12.77 -3.50
C ASP A 305 -10.19 12.71 -3.19
N ASN A 306 -10.53 12.48 -1.92
CA ASN A 306 -11.91 12.28 -1.50
C ASN A 306 -12.56 13.53 -0.91
N PHE A 307 -11.77 14.52 -0.47
CA PHE A 307 -12.32 15.70 0.21
C PHE A 307 -11.76 17.03 -0.30
N ASP A 308 -10.51 17.36 0.00
CA ASP A 308 -9.99 18.73 -0.18
C ASP A 308 -10.10 19.22 -1.63
N LEU A 309 -9.56 18.48 -2.58
CA LEU A 309 -9.51 18.91 -3.97
C LEU A 309 -10.86 18.85 -4.68
N PRO A 310 -11.68 17.79 -4.54
CA PRO A 310 -13.03 17.81 -5.10
C PRO A 310 -13.91 18.90 -4.47
N TYR A 311 -13.72 19.19 -3.19
CA TYR A 311 -14.45 20.28 -2.53
C TYR A 311 -14.09 21.65 -3.13
N ILE A 312 -12.80 21.94 -3.26
CA ILE A 312 -12.32 23.18 -3.92
C ILE A 312 -12.83 23.25 -5.36
N TYR A 313 -12.74 22.14 -6.11
CA TYR A 313 -13.21 22.07 -7.50
C TYR A 313 -14.69 22.42 -7.63
N ASN A 314 -15.56 21.71 -6.90
CA ASN A 314 -16.99 21.93 -6.99
C ASN A 314 -17.40 23.28 -6.42
N ARG A 315 -16.73 23.74 -5.37
CA ARG A 315 -16.99 25.06 -4.80
C ARG A 315 -16.58 26.19 -5.74
N ALA A 316 -15.45 26.05 -6.42
CA ALA A 316 -15.02 26.99 -7.44
C ALA A 316 -16.02 27.12 -8.59
N LEU A 317 -16.56 26.00 -9.07
CA LEU A 317 -17.62 26.01 -10.10
C LEU A 317 -18.90 26.71 -9.59
N ALA A 318 -19.32 26.42 -8.34
CA ALA A 318 -20.49 27.04 -7.73
C ALA A 318 -20.33 28.56 -7.56
N LEU A 319 -19.12 29.03 -7.35
CA LEU A 319 -18.76 30.46 -7.28
C LEU A 319 -18.60 31.12 -8.64
N GLY A 320 -18.70 30.38 -9.76
CA GLY A 320 -18.60 30.90 -11.10
C GLY A 320 -17.17 31.10 -11.61
N ILE A 321 -16.19 30.44 -11.00
CA ILE A 321 -14.80 30.41 -11.51
C ILE A 321 -14.78 29.62 -12.81
N SER A 322 -14.11 30.17 -13.84
CA SER A 322 -14.08 29.56 -15.15
C SER A 322 -13.21 28.29 -15.19
N LYS A 323 -13.54 27.36 -16.10
CA LYS A 323 -12.75 26.15 -16.32
C LYS A 323 -11.34 26.43 -16.87
N GLU A 324 -11.13 27.60 -17.48
CA GLU A 324 -9.82 28.06 -17.94
C GLU A 324 -8.85 28.32 -16.78
N GLU A 325 -9.38 28.73 -15.62
CA GLU A 325 -8.60 28.98 -14.40
C GLU A 325 -8.48 27.77 -13.50
N MET A 326 -9.07 26.62 -13.86
CA MET A 326 -9.17 25.43 -13.02
C MET A 326 -7.96 24.49 -13.20
N PRO A 327 -7.02 24.42 -12.23
CA PRO A 327 -5.93 23.46 -12.29
C PRO A 327 -6.31 22.06 -11.82
N ILE A 328 -7.49 21.89 -11.25
CA ILE A 328 -7.99 20.64 -10.69
C ILE A 328 -8.88 19.96 -11.70
N ALA A 329 -8.67 18.65 -11.91
CA ALA A 329 -9.54 17.82 -12.74
C ALA A 329 -9.98 16.60 -11.93
N ALA A 330 -11.28 16.54 -11.63
CA ALA A 330 -11.87 15.40 -10.95
C ALA A 330 -11.98 14.22 -11.94
N LYS A 331 -11.28 13.14 -11.66
CA LYS A 331 -11.38 11.86 -12.33
C LYS A 331 -12.25 10.92 -11.47
N ARG A 332 -12.61 9.76 -12.00
CA ARG A 332 -13.51 8.85 -11.28
C ARG A 332 -13.00 8.49 -9.89
N ASP A 333 -11.73 8.14 -9.76
CA ASP A 333 -11.15 7.55 -8.55
C ASP A 333 -10.08 8.41 -7.87
N TYR A 334 -9.65 9.49 -8.52
CA TYR A 334 -8.68 10.40 -7.98
C TYR A 334 -8.82 11.79 -8.57
N VAL A 335 -8.12 12.75 -7.99
CA VAL A 335 -8.11 14.13 -8.45
C VAL A 335 -6.71 14.49 -8.92
N SER A 336 -6.61 14.90 -10.17
CA SER A 336 -5.36 15.39 -10.76
C SER A 336 -5.24 16.90 -10.63
N VAL A 337 -4.00 17.39 -10.64
CA VAL A 337 -3.69 18.82 -10.69
C VAL A 337 -2.79 19.15 -11.87
N ALA A 338 -2.85 20.39 -12.32
CA ALA A 338 -2.03 20.92 -13.39
C ALA A 338 -1.32 22.22 -12.92
N PRO A 339 -0.10 22.50 -13.43
CA PRO A 339 0.65 21.71 -14.40
C PRO A 339 1.34 20.48 -13.79
N GLY A 340 1.45 20.40 -12.48
CA GLY A 340 2.16 19.35 -11.75
C GLY A 340 1.37 18.07 -11.57
N VAL A 341 1.66 17.38 -10.47
CA VAL A 341 1.02 16.12 -10.06
C VAL A 341 0.52 16.22 -8.63
N HIS A 342 -0.48 15.40 -8.31
CA HIS A 342 -1.06 15.30 -6.98
C HIS A 342 -0.70 13.98 -6.33
N ILE A 343 -0.22 14.04 -5.09
CA ILE A 343 0.05 12.89 -4.23
C ILE A 343 -0.89 12.95 -3.02
N ASP A 344 -1.69 11.91 -2.84
CA ASP A 344 -2.52 11.73 -1.66
C ASP A 344 -1.83 10.79 -0.67
N MET A 345 -1.33 11.33 0.43
CA MET A 345 -0.60 10.56 1.43
C MET A 345 -1.48 9.52 2.14
N TYR A 346 -2.78 9.77 2.26
CA TYR A 346 -3.72 8.77 2.78
C TYR A 346 -3.74 7.50 1.92
N LYS A 347 -3.81 7.67 0.61
CA LYS A 347 -3.76 6.55 -0.35
C LYS A 347 -2.42 5.81 -0.30
N PHE A 348 -1.32 6.55 -0.25
CA PHE A 348 0.02 5.96 -0.18
C PHE A 348 0.25 5.14 1.09
N PHE A 349 -0.12 5.68 2.26
CA PHE A 349 0.00 4.94 3.53
C PHE A 349 -1.01 3.79 3.67
N ALA A 350 -2.08 3.80 2.89
CA ALA A 350 -3.03 2.68 2.84
C ALA A 350 -2.50 1.47 2.05
N ILE A 351 -1.44 1.63 1.27
CA ILE A 351 -0.81 0.53 0.52
C ILE A 351 -0.17 -0.44 1.51
N LYS A 352 -0.67 -1.68 1.56
CA LYS A 352 -0.26 -2.68 2.54
C LYS A 352 1.22 -3.01 2.49
N ALA A 353 1.78 -3.11 1.29
CA ALA A 353 3.21 -3.37 1.11
C ALA A 353 4.09 -2.24 1.66
N ILE A 354 3.64 -0.99 1.58
CA ILE A 354 4.32 0.17 2.20
C ILE A 354 4.24 0.07 3.73
N GLU A 355 3.06 -0.17 4.29
CA GLU A 355 2.88 -0.33 5.74
C GLU A 355 3.82 -1.41 6.30
N VAL A 356 3.84 -2.58 5.68
CA VAL A 356 4.55 -3.75 6.21
C VAL A 356 6.05 -3.71 5.90
N TYR A 357 6.42 -3.45 4.66
CA TYR A 357 7.81 -3.65 4.23
C TYR A 357 8.66 -2.38 4.23
N ALA A 358 8.07 -1.22 3.96
CA ALA A 358 8.80 0.05 4.02
C ALA A 358 8.86 0.62 5.44
N PHE A 359 7.77 0.52 6.20
CA PHE A 359 7.66 1.07 7.55
C PHE A 359 7.64 0.02 8.68
N GLY A 360 7.80 -1.27 8.35
CA GLY A 360 7.85 -2.34 9.35
C GLY A 360 6.58 -2.48 10.20
N GLY A 361 5.44 -1.99 9.72
CA GLY A 361 4.17 -2.05 10.44
C GLY A 361 4.05 -1.06 11.60
N VAL A 362 4.91 -0.03 11.67
CA VAL A 362 4.95 0.93 12.79
C VAL A 362 3.61 1.66 12.99
N TYR A 363 2.87 1.92 11.92
CA TYR A 363 1.53 2.52 11.98
C TYR A 363 0.39 1.52 11.70
N ARG A 364 0.67 0.22 11.90
CA ARG A 364 -0.32 -0.83 11.64
C ARG A 364 -1.64 -0.57 12.36
N GLY A 365 -2.72 -0.62 11.61
CA GLY A 365 -4.06 -0.37 12.12
C GLY A 365 -4.46 1.10 12.17
N GLU A 366 -3.53 2.03 11.98
CA GLU A 366 -3.82 3.45 11.86
C GLU A 366 -4.16 3.80 10.40
N ARG A 367 -5.18 4.67 10.24
CA ARG A 367 -5.59 5.16 8.91
C ARG A 367 -5.73 6.68 8.88
N GLY A 368 -5.94 7.30 10.03
CA GLY A 368 -6.07 8.74 10.15
C GLY A 368 -4.73 9.46 10.20
N LEU A 369 -4.74 10.74 9.83
CA LEU A 369 -3.58 11.62 9.87
C LEU A 369 -2.89 11.60 11.24
N ASP A 370 -3.66 11.68 12.33
CA ASP A 370 -3.15 11.73 13.69
C ASP A 370 -2.37 10.47 14.08
N GLY A 371 -2.98 9.29 13.91
CA GLY A 371 -2.36 8.02 14.29
C GLY A 371 -1.09 7.71 13.48
N ILE A 372 -1.12 7.95 12.17
CA ILE A 372 0.06 7.76 11.31
C ILE A 372 1.16 8.76 11.66
N ALA A 373 0.80 10.04 11.88
CA ALA A 373 1.76 11.07 12.25
C ALA A 373 2.43 10.77 13.60
N TYR A 374 1.67 10.35 14.59
CA TYR A 374 2.23 9.96 15.88
C TYR A 374 3.19 8.78 15.75
N ALA A 375 2.81 7.77 14.98
CA ALA A 375 3.62 6.57 14.78
C ALA A 375 4.94 6.83 14.02
N ILE A 376 4.91 7.71 13.01
CA ILE A 376 6.08 7.99 12.15
C ILE A 376 6.88 9.18 12.63
N LEU A 377 6.20 10.28 12.99
CA LEU A 377 6.82 11.58 13.29
C LEU A 377 6.93 11.86 14.79
N GLY A 378 6.25 11.09 15.64
CA GLY A 378 6.15 11.36 17.08
C GLY A 378 5.33 12.60 17.43
N VAL A 379 4.55 13.13 16.49
CA VAL A 379 3.70 14.32 16.65
C VAL A 379 2.29 14.01 16.16
N GLY A 380 1.30 14.62 16.78
CA GLY A 380 -0.09 14.44 16.43
C GLY A 380 -0.80 15.73 16.04
N LYS A 381 -2.05 15.61 15.68
CA LYS A 381 -2.97 16.73 15.46
C LYS A 381 -3.20 17.49 16.76
N LEU A 382 -3.70 18.72 16.64
CA LEU A 382 -4.25 19.42 17.79
C LEU A 382 -5.60 18.81 18.17
N GLU A 383 -5.85 18.70 19.47
CA GLU A 383 -7.16 18.24 19.95
C GLU A 383 -8.26 19.21 19.52
N ARG A 384 -9.30 18.66 18.90
CA ARG A 384 -10.46 19.42 18.47
C ARG A 384 -11.45 19.55 19.62
N GLN A 385 -11.41 20.69 20.29
CA GLN A 385 -12.33 21.00 21.40
C GLN A 385 -13.69 21.54 20.93
N LYS A 386 -13.76 22.13 19.74
CA LYS A 386 -14.96 22.76 19.15
C LYS A 386 -15.11 22.39 17.68
N ASN A 387 -16.34 22.53 17.19
CA ASN A 387 -16.58 22.51 15.75
C ASN A 387 -15.79 23.64 15.06
N VAL A 388 -15.17 23.36 13.91
CA VAL A 388 -14.36 24.31 13.12
C VAL A 388 -15.10 25.61 12.83
N SER A 389 -16.42 25.55 12.63
CA SER A 389 -17.27 26.71 12.40
C SER A 389 -17.39 27.65 13.60
N ARG A 390 -17.11 27.14 14.80
CA ARG A 390 -17.17 27.89 16.07
C ARG A 390 -15.79 28.29 16.58
N MET A 391 -14.71 27.90 15.89
CA MET A 391 -13.36 28.32 16.24
C MET A 391 -13.15 29.78 15.90
N GLY A 392 -12.40 30.49 16.75
CA GLY A 392 -11.87 31.82 16.42
C GLY A 392 -10.85 31.69 15.26
N TYR A 393 -10.56 32.83 14.61
CA TYR A 393 -9.64 32.83 13.45
C TYR A 393 -8.30 32.17 13.75
N TRP A 394 -7.71 32.48 14.91
CA TRP A 394 -6.38 31.95 15.26
C TRP A 394 -6.41 30.50 15.70
N GLU A 395 -7.46 30.07 16.37
CA GLU A 395 -7.67 28.68 16.73
C GLU A 395 -7.84 27.82 15.47
N LEU A 396 -8.65 28.30 14.52
CA LEU A 396 -8.85 27.65 13.23
C LEU A 396 -7.58 27.63 12.38
N ALA A 397 -6.85 28.75 12.33
CA ALA A 397 -5.60 28.86 11.59
C ALA A 397 -4.56 27.87 12.12
N GLU A 398 -4.39 27.77 13.43
CA GLU A 398 -3.46 26.84 14.05
C GLU A 398 -3.84 25.39 13.78
N TYR A 399 -5.13 25.07 13.88
CA TYR A 399 -5.64 23.73 13.60
C TYR A 399 -5.39 23.32 12.14
N ASN A 400 -5.80 24.17 11.20
CA ASN A 400 -5.63 23.92 9.77
C ASN A 400 -4.15 23.88 9.35
N TYR A 401 -3.34 24.83 9.84
CA TYR A 401 -1.90 24.85 9.62
C TYR A 401 -1.21 23.59 10.10
N ARG A 402 -1.60 23.08 11.27
CA ARG A 402 -1.01 21.87 11.86
C ARG A 402 -1.24 20.65 10.97
N ASP A 403 -2.41 20.49 10.40
CA ASP A 403 -2.75 19.36 9.53
C ASP A 403 -1.96 19.41 8.22
N ALA A 404 -1.85 20.59 7.59
CA ALA A 404 -1.02 20.77 6.40
C ALA A 404 0.48 20.59 6.70
N LEU A 405 0.96 21.04 7.84
CA LEU A 405 2.35 20.89 8.28
C LEU A 405 2.72 19.41 8.47
N ILE A 406 1.88 18.64 9.13
CA ILE A 406 2.06 17.20 9.31
C ILE A 406 2.11 16.51 7.94
N THR A 407 1.19 16.86 7.05
CA THR A 407 1.14 16.30 5.69
C THR A 407 2.44 16.56 4.92
N LEU A 408 2.99 17.77 5.01
CA LEU A 408 4.30 18.07 4.43
C LEU A 408 5.42 17.26 5.12
N TYR A 409 5.42 17.16 6.43
CA TYR A 409 6.45 16.48 7.19
C TYR A 409 6.57 14.99 6.85
N PHE A 410 5.51 14.32 6.47
CA PHE A 410 5.60 12.97 5.93
C PHE A 410 6.55 12.88 4.74
N THR A 411 6.55 13.89 3.89
CA THR A 411 7.41 13.93 2.71
C THR A 411 8.83 14.38 2.99
N LEU A 412 9.07 15.06 4.11
CA LEU A 412 10.39 15.53 4.56
C LEU A 412 11.07 14.56 5.53
N TYR A 413 10.30 13.63 6.11
CA TYR A 413 10.77 12.68 7.10
C TYR A 413 11.98 11.90 6.61
N ASN A 414 12.94 11.70 7.50
CA ASN A 414 14.15 10.91 7.25
C ASN A 414 14.84 11.20 5.90
N GLY A 415 15.18 12.48 5.67
CA GLY A 415 15.86 12.90 4.45
C GLY A 415 15.03 12.71 3.17
N GLU A 416 13.76 13.02 3.25
CA GLU A 416 12.79 12.85 2.14
C GLU A 416 12.59 11.39 1.70
N MET A 417 12.69 10.46 2.65
CA MET A 417 12.57 9.01 2.38
C MET A 417 11.32 8.66 1.57
N VAL A 418 10.17 9.24 1.91
CA VAL A 418 8.89 8.95 1.23
C VAL A 418 8.94 9.37 -0.24
N MET A 419 9.40 10.57 -0.53
CA MET A 419 9.51 11.05 -1.92
C MET A 419 10.53 10.25 -2.73
N LYS A 420 11.66 9.92 -2.15
CA LYS A 420 12.67 9.05 -2.77
C LYS A 420 12.12 7.65 -3.04
N LEU A 421 11.39 7.10 -2.08
CA LEU A 421 10.74 5.79 -2.21
C LEU A 421 9.72 5.79 -3.35
N ILE A 422 8.86 6.79 -3.44
CA ILE A 422 7.87 6.94 -4.51
C ILE A 422 8.55 6.97 -5.88
N LEU A 423 9.60 7.77 -6.06
CA LEU A 423 10.33 7.84 -7.33
C LEU A 423 11.02 6.52 -7.69
N LEU A 424 11.66 5.86 -6.74
CA LEU A 424 12.30 4.56 -6.96
C LEU A 424 11.29 3.48 -7.31
N LEU A 425 10.16 3.42 -6.61
CA LEU A 425 9.07 2.51 -6.93
C LEU A 425 8.51 2.76 -8.34
N SER A 426 8.34 4.02 -8.73
CA SER A 426 7.92 4.40 -10.08
C SER A 426 8.90 3.91 -11.15
N ARG A 427 10.20 4.00 -10.90
CA ARG A 427 11.25 3.50 -11.80
C ARG A 427 11.20 1.99 -11.98
N ILE A 428 11.03 1.24 -10.89
CA ILE A 428 10.97 -0.23 -10.91
C ILE A 428 9.67 -0.70 -11.56
N ALA A 429 8.54 -0.17 -11.12
CA ALA A 429 7.21 -0.56 -11.58
C ALA A 429 6.88 -0.08 -12.99
N LYS A 430 7.61 0.93 -13.52
CA LYS A 430 7.25 1.57 -14.78
C LYS A 430 5.86 2.20 -14.72
N MET A 431 5.61 2.97 -13.66
CA MET A 431 4.33 3.64 -13.42
C MET A 431 4.53 5.11 -13.06
N PRO A 432 3.64 6.01 -13.51
CA PRO A 432 3.63 7.39 -13.05
C PRO A 432 3.45 7.51 -11.54
N ILE A 433 3.89 8.64 -10.96
CA ILE A 433 3.76 8.92 -9.52
C ILE A 433 2.30 8.84 -9.06
N GLU A 434 1.37 9.33 -9.85
CA GLU A 434 -0.06 9.32 -9.53
C GLU A 434 -0.61 7.90 -9.40
N ASP A 435 -0.16 6.98 -10.25
CA ASP A 435 -0.57 5.58 -10.22
C ASP A 435 0.12 4.80 -9.09
N ILE A 436 1.44 4.98 -8.91
CA ILE A 436 2.21 4.24 -7.92
C ILE A 436 1.71 4.53 -6.50
N THR A 437 1.29 5.75 -6.23
CA THR A 437 0.82 6.18 -4.90
C THR A 437 -0.62 5.78 -4.59
N ARG A 438 -1.36 5.25 -5.57
CA ARG A 438 -2.78 4.91 -5.45
C ARG A 438 -3.11 3.45 -5.77
N SER A 439 -2.15 2.68 -6.26
CA SER A 439 -2.36 1.28 -6.61
C SER A 439 -1.63 0.35 -5.66
N GLN A 440 -2.13 -0.87 -5.54
CA GLN A 440 -1.50 -1.92 -4.76
C GLN A 440 -0.30 -2.52 -5.52
N VAL A 441 0.54 -3.23 -4.80
CA VAL A 441 1.78 -3.82 -5.33
C VAL A 441 1.54 -4.80 -6.49
N SER A 442 0.38 -5.40 -6.57
CA SER A 442 -0.01 -6.27 -7.69
C SER A 442 0.02 -5.52 -9.03
N ALA A 443 -0.47 -4.28 -9.06
CA ALA A 443 -0.39 -3.44 -10.24
C ALA A 443 1.06 -3.06 -10.58
N TRP A 444 1.91 -2.83 -9.59
CA TRP A 444 3.33 -2.52 -9.80
C TRP A 444 4.09 -3.70 -10.45
N ILE A 445 3.89 -4.89 -9.91
CA ILE A 445 4.51 -6.12 -10.43
C ILE A 445 3.98 -6.45 -11.82
N ARG A 446 2.67 -6.31 -12.04
CA ARG A 446 2.06 -6.45 -13.36
C ARG A 446 2.72 -5.53 -14.39
N ASN A 447 2.84 -4.25 -14.10
CA ASN A 447 3.45 -3.29 -15.03
C ASN A 447 4.92 -3.56 -15.29
N MET A 448 5.68 -3.92 -14.26
CA MET A 448 7.07 -4.34 -14.42
C MET A 448 7.20 -5.52 -15.39
N LEU A 449 6.35 -6.54 -15.23
CA LEU A 449 6.34 -7.71 -16.11
C LEU A 449 5.86 -7.37 -17.52
N TYR A 450 4.82 -6.56 -17.65
CA TYR A 450 4.31 -6.13 -18.96
C TYR A 450 5.32 -5.30 -19.73
N TYR A 451 6.02 -4.39 -19.05
CA TYR A 451 7.13 -3.65 -19.64
C TYR A 451 8.21 -4.59 -20.21
N GLU A 452 8.60 -5.61 -19.45
CA GLU A 452 9.62 -6.57 -19.88
C GLU A 452 9.16 -7.45 -21.05
N HIS A 453 7.88 -7.85 -21.08
CA HIS A 453 7.31 -8.53 -22.25
C HIS A 453 7.41 -7.65 -23.51
N ARG A 454 6.92 -6.41 -23.43
CA ARG A 454 6.93 -5.46 -24.56
C ARG A 454 8.34 -5.20 -25.07
N ARG A 455 9.27 -4.95 -24.16
CA ARG A 455 10.65 -4.70 -24.47
C ARG A 455 11.33 -5.86 -25.19
N ARG A 456 10.97 -7.09 -24.87
CA ARG A 456 11.52 -8.31 -25.47
C ARG A 456 10.80 -8.75 -26.75
N GLY A 457 9.75 -8.03 -27.15
CA GLY A 457 8.91 -8.45 -28.26
C GLY A 457 8.08 -9.69 -27.97
N TRP A 458 7.76 -9.94 -26.68
CA TRP A 458 6.93 -11.05 -26.25
C TRP A 458 5.46 -10.66 -26.24
N LEU A 459 4.60 -11.59 -26.62
CA LEU A 459 3.17 -11.46 -26.42
C LEU A 459 2.85 -11.60 -24.93
N ILE A 460 2.06 -10.69 -24.38
CA ILE A 460 1.53 -10.83 -23.03
C ILE A 460 0.34 -11.79 -23.08
N PRO A 461 0.42 -12.98 -22.44
CA PRO A 461 -0.68 -13.94 -22.47
C PRO A 461 -1.86 -13.45 -21.64
N ASN A 462 -3.06 -13.88 -22.02
CA ASN A 462 -4.22 -13.76 -21.15
C ASN A 462 -4.17 -14.82 -20.04
N LYS A 463 -4.77 -14.53 -18.89
CA LYS A 463 -4.81 -15.47 -17.77
C LYS A 463 -5.46 -16.80 -18.15
N GLU A 464 -6.50 -16.75 -18.94
CA GLU A 464 -7.22 -17.93 -19.44
C GLU A 464 -6.33 -18.85 -20.27
N ASP A 465 -5.44 -18.29 -21.07
CA ASP A 465 -4.46 -19.06 -21.86
C ASP A 465 -3.46 -19.77 -20.94
N ILE A 466 -2.96 -19.08 -19.92
CA ILE A 466 -2.05 -19.68 -18.92
C ILE A 466 -2.73 -20.84 -18.20
N LEU A 467 -3.98 -20.62 -17.72
CA LEU A 467 -4.74 -21.65 -17.00
C LEU A 467 -5.00 -22.87 -17.87
N LYS A 468 -5.32 -22.68 -19.14
CA LYS A 468 -5.56 -23.74 -20.11
C LYS A 468 -4.31 -24.58 -20.38
N GLU A 469 -3.16 -23.92 -20.59
CA GLU A 469 -1.92 -24.59 -20.98
C GLU A 469 -1.17 -25.21 -19.79
N LYS A 470 -1.20 -24.58 -18.63
CA LYS A 470 -0.35 -24.99 -17.49
C LYS A 470 -1.05 -25.88 -16.47
N GLY A 471 -2.34 -25.95 -16.51
CA GLY A 471 -3.13 -26.82 -15.64
C GLY A 471 -3.50 -26.16 -14.31
N SER A 472 -4.01 -26.99 -13.41
CA SER A 472 -4.55 -26.60 -12.12
C SER A 472 -3.66 -27.02 -10.96
N VAL A 473 -4.05 -26.66 -9.75
CA VAL A 473 -3.43 -27.10 -8.50
C VAL A 473 -3.84 -28.53 -8.14
N HIS A 474 -2.95 -29.27 -7.49
CA HIS A 474 -3.14 -30.67 -7.10
C HIS A 474 -3.26 -30.86 -5.58
N THR A 475 -2.79 -29.90 -4.78
CA THR A 475 -2.91 -29.96 -3.32
C THR A 475 -4.26 -29.42 -2.87
N LYS A 476 -4.81 -29.99 -1.79
CA LYS A 476 -6.04 -29.48 -1.18
C LYS A 476 -5.71 -28.18 -0.43
N ALA A 477 -6.58 -27.20 -0.53
CA ALA A 477 -6.47 -25.98 0.24
C ALA A 477 -6.58 -26.28 1.74
N ILE A 478 -5.57 -25.84 2.50
CA ILE A 478 -5.57 -25.88 3.98
C ILE A 478 -6.15 -24.57 4.52
N ILE A 479 -6.07 -23.49 3.73
CA ILE A 479 -6.51 -22.15 4.11
C ILE A 479 -7.77 -21.80 3.33
N LYS A 480 -8.79 -21.29 4.03
CA LYS A 480 -10.03 -20.82 3.42
C LYS A 480 -9.71 -19.74 2.36
N GLY A 481 -10.28 -19.84 1.18
CA GLY A 481 -10.04 -18.92 0.07
C GLY A 481 -8.87 -19.27 -0.88
N LYS A 482 -8.03 -20.25 -0.55
CA LYS A 482 -6.95 -20.73 -1.42
C LYS A 482 -7.20 -22.14 -1.93
N LYS A 483 -6.92 -22.37 -3.22
CA LYS A 483 -7.10 -23.68 -3.85
C LYS A 483 -5.91 -24.63 -3.71
N TYR A 484 -4.84 -24.22 -3.04
CA TYR A 484 -3.65 -25.02 -2.82
C TYR A 484 -3.15 -24.89 -1.37
N ALA A 485 -2.33 -25.82 -0.92
CA ALA A 485 -1.78 -25.81 0.44
C ALA A 485 -0.86 -24.60 0.66
N GLY A 486 -1.08 -23.88 1.73
CA GLY A 486 -0.29 -22.73 2.11
C GLY A 486 1.07 -23.09 2.77
N ALA A 487 1.70 -22.10 3.36
CA ALA A 487 2.96 -22.25 4.09
C ALA A 487 2.81 -23.11 5.36
N VAL A 488 3.94 -23.64 5.86
CA VAL A 488 3.99 -24.33 7.14
C VAL A 488 3.87 -23.33 8.28
N VAL A 489 2.98 -23.61 9.22
CA VAL A 489 2.91 -22.96 10.52
C VAL A 489 2.97 -24.07 11.57
N LEU A 490 4.02 -24.06 12.38
CA LEU A 490 4.15 -24.99 13.49
C LEU A 490 3.18 -24.62 14.60
N ASP A 491 2.65 -25.61 15.30
CA ASP A 491 1.79 -25.38 16.46
C ASP A 491 2.64 -24.83 17.61
N PRO A 492 2.36 -23.62 18.12
CA PRO A 492 3.11 -23.08 19.23
C PRO A 492 2.74 -23.81 20.54
N PRO A 493 3.69 -23.99 21.49
CA PRO A 493 3.37 -24.47 22.81
C PRO A 493 2.57 -23.41 23.59
N LEU A 494 1.99 -23.82 24.71
CA LEU A 494 1.44 -22.90 25.71
C LEU A 494 2.52 -22.57 26.72
N GLY A 495 2.79 -21.32 27.00
CA GLY A 495 3.69 -20.89 28.08
C GLY A 495 4.66 -19.77 27.68
N ILE A 496 5.66 -19.59 28.53
CA ILE A 496 6.68 -18.55 28.44
C ILE A 496 8.06 -19.19 28.25
N PHE A 497 8.78 -18.74 27.24
CA PHE A 497 10.13 -19.22 26.90
C PHE A 497 11.11 -18.05 26.92
N PHE A 498 12.21 -18.22 27.67
CA PHE A 498 13.28 -17.23 27.76
C PHE A 498 14.35 -17.48 26.72
N ASP A 499 15.04 -16.39 26.31
CA ASP A 499 16.14 -16.42 25.35
C ASP A 499 15.79 -17.15 24.04
N VAL A 500 14.72 -16.71 23.41
CA VAL A 500 14.26 -17.26 22.12
C VAL A 500 14.89 -16.50 20.97
N TYR A 501 15.57 -17.20 20.08
CA TYR A 501 16.21 -16.69 18.88
C TYR A 501 15.26 -16.88 17.71
N VAL A 502 15.02 -15.80 16.98
CA VAL A 502 14.20 -15.82 15.76
C VAL A 502 15.12 -15.76 14.56
N LEU A 503 15.10 -16.82 13.78
CA LEU A 503 15.73 -16.85 12.46
C LEU A 503 14.69 -16.59 11.39
N ASP A 504 15.03 -15.78 10.41
CA ASP A 504 14.19 -15.44 9.27
C ASP A 504 14.85 -15.90 7.97
N PHE A 505 14.07 -16.53 7.10
CA PHE A 505 14.53 -16.86 5.78
C PHE A 505 14.48 -15.60 4.92
N ALA A 506 15.63 -15.05 4.61
CA ALA A 506 15.74 -13.86 3.80
C ALA A 506 15.09 -14.07 2.43
N SER A 507 13.91 -13.44 2.25
CA SER A 507 13.15 -13.51 0.99
C SER A 507 12.94 -14.96 0.49
N LEU A 508 12.38 -15.83 1.31
CA LEU A 508 12.23 -17.27 1.03
C LEU A 508 11.55 -17.53 -0.32
N TYR A 509 10.36 -16.98 -0.53
CA TYR A 509 9.63 -17.22 -1.78
C TYR A 509 10.32 -16.65 -3.02
N PRO A 510 10.85 -15.43 -3.02
CA PRO A 510 11.66 -14.91 -4.12
C PRO A 510 12.89 -15.77 -4.42
N THR A 511 13.55 -16.26 -3.39
CA THR A 511 14.71 -17.17 -3.55
C THR A 511 14.30 -18.49 -4.21
N ILE A 512 13.17 -19.06 -3.80
CA ILE A 512 12.62 -20.28 -4.41
C ILE A 512 12.28 -20.04 -5.88
N ILE A 513 11.53 -18.96 -6.18
CA ILE A 513 11.16 -18.60 -7.55
C ILE A 513 12.41 -18.49 -8.44
N SER A 514 13.44 -17.80 -7.96
CA SER A 514 14.70 -17.62 -8.67
C SER A 514 15.47 -18.95 -8.83
N LYS A 515 15.69 -19.68 -7.74
CA LYS A 515 16.53 -20.89 -7.70
C LYS A 515 15.94 -22.04 -8.52
N TRP A 516 14.63 -22.23 -8.48
CA TRP A 516 13.97 -23.29 -9.26
C TRP A 516 13.44 -22.82 -10.60
N ASN A 517 13.78 -21.60 -11.02
CA ASN A 517 13.39 -21.03 -12.32
C ASN A 517 11.86 -21.05 -12.56
N LEU A 518 11.10 -20.67 -11.54
CA LEU A 518 9.64 -20.71 -11.62
C LEU A 518 9.06 -19.49 -12.35
N SER A 519 8.44 -19.73 -13.48
CA SER A 519 7.74 -18.75 -14.30
C SER A 519 6.66 -19.44 -15.10
N TYR A 520 5.65 -18.72 -15.60
CA TYR A 520 4.55 -19.33 -16.33
C TYR A 520 5.03 -20.09 -17.59
N GLU A 521 6.09 -19.62 -18.24
CA GLU A 521 6.65 -20.24 -19.43
C GLU A 521 7.59 -21.43 -19.14
N THR A 522 8.13 -21.55 -17.94
CA THR A 522 9.07 -22.61 -17.58
C THR A 522 8.44 -23.79 -16.86
N VAL A 523 7.31 -23.60 -16.17
CA VAL A 523 6.60 -24.72 -15.53
C VAL A 523 5.79 -25.51 -16.56
N ASN A 524 5.75 -26.82 -16.40
CA ASN A 524 5.02 -27.73 -17.27
C ASN A 524 5.30 -27.46 -18.78
N CYS A 525 6.54 -27.14 -19.11
CA CYS A 525 6.97 -26.80 -20.47
C CYS A 525 7.18 -28.05 -21.34
N LYS A 526 7.68 -29.13 -20.74
CA LYS A 526 7.92 -30.42 -21.37
C LYS A 526 7.58 -31.55 -20.41
N PRO A 527 7.01 -32.66 -20.88
CA PRO A 527 6.64 -33.80 -20.02
C PRO A 527 7.81 -34.46 -19.29
N ASP A 528 8.99 -34.46 -19.91
CA ASP A 528 10.22 -35.07 -19.41
C ASP A 528 11.13 -34.13 -18.63
N ALA A 529 10.69 -32.91 -18.38
CA ALA A 529 11.46 -31.95 -17.57
C ALA A 529 11.55 -32.36 -16.09
N GLU A 530 12.49 -31.76 -15.38
CA GLU A 530 12.75 -32.04 -13.96
C GLU A 530 11.48 -31.80 -13.09
N ARG A 531 11.23 -32.71 -12.15
CA ARG A 531 10.26 -32.50 -11.05
C ARG A 531 11.00 -32.03 -9.83
N PRO A 532 10.78 -30.78 -9.39
CA PRO A 532 11.41 -30.27 -8.17
C PRO A 532 11.00 -31.02 -6.90
N LEU A 533 9.76 -31.53 -6.88
CA LEU A 533 9.21 -32.31 -5.77
C LEU A 533 8.50 -33.54 -6.29
N PRO A 534 8.89 -34.75 -5.83
CA PRO A 534 8.31 -36.01 -6.29
C PRO A 534 6.81 -36.14 -6.06
N GLU A 535 6.28 -35.50 -4.98
CA GLU A 535 4.86 -35.55 -4.60
C GLU A 535 3.95 -34.71 -5.49
N LEU A 536 4.52 -33.77 -6.29
CA LEU A 536 3.76 -32.95 -7.22
C LEU A 536 4.05 -33.35 -8.67
N PRO A 537 3.06 -33.35 -9.57
CA PRO A 537 3.25 -33.73 -10.97
C PRO A 537 3.94 -32.64 -11.80
N HIS A 538 4.14 -31.45 -11.25
CA HIS A 538 4.65 -30.30 -11.98
C HIS A 538 6.12 -30.47 -12.31
N THR A 539 6.46 -30.11 -13.55
CA THR A 539 7.82 -30.07 -14.08
C THR A 539 8.31 -28.65 -14.29
N VAL A 540 9.60 -28.46 -14.36
CA VAL A 540 10.24 -27.15 -14.61
C VAL A 540 11.37 -27.31 -15.61
N CYS A 541 11.38 -26.52 -16.68
CA CYS A 541 12.48 -26.39 -17.60
C CYS A 541 13.55 -25.44 -17.06
N ARG A 542 14.82 -25.87 -17.23
CA ARG A 542 15.97 -25.05 -16.81
C ARG A 542 16.90 -24.68 -17.96
N ASP A 543 16.55 -25.06 -19.17
CA ASP A 543 17.29 -24.75 -20.38
C ASP A 543 17.23 -23.27 -20.80
N LYS A 544 16.18 -22.56 -20.33
CA LYS A 544 16.01 -21.13 -20.54
C LYS A 544 15.67 -20.43 -19.21
N PRO A 545 16.23 -19.24 -18.96
CA PRO A 545 15.82 -18.45 -17.79
C PRO A 545 14.36 -17.98 -17.94
N GLY A 546 13.55 -18.20 -16.90
CA GLY A 546 12.18 -17.72 -16.85
C GLY A 546 12.13 -16.21 -16.63
N LEU A 547 11.11 -15.53 -17.14
CA LEU A 547 10.98 -14.09 -17.01
C LEU A 547 10.80 -13.67 -15.55
N THR A 548 9.81 -14.23 -14.86
CA THR A 548 9.53 -13.92 -13.46
C THR A 548 10.70 -14.27 -12.56
N SER A 549 11.27 -15.47 -12.72
CA SER A 549 12.40 -15.93 -11.92
C SER A 549 13.65 -15.06 -12.10
N THR A 550 13.91 -14.62 -13.32
CA THR A 550 15.03 -13.73 -13.62
C THR A 550 14.86 -12.37 -12.98
N LEU A 551 13.70 -11.72 -13.14
CA LEU A 551 13.47 -10.38 -12.61
C LEU A 551 13.45 -10.36 -11.07
N VAL A 552 12.77 -11.30 -10.45
CA VAL A 552 12.73 -11.44 -9.00
C VAL A 552 14.11 -11.76 -8.43
N GLY A 553 14.85 -12.67 -9.09
CA GLY A 553 16.20 -13.03 -8.69
C GLY A 553 17.20 -11.89 -8.79
N ILE A 554 17.15 -11.11 -9.86
CA ILE A 554 18.02 -9.93 -10.04
C ILE A 554 17.73 -8.87 -8.98
N LEU A 555 16.47 -8.56 -8.72
CA LEU A 555 16.10 -7.60 -7.65
C LEU A 555 16.60 -8.06 -6.28
N ARG A 556 16.41 -9.35 -5.96
CA ARG A 556 16.88 -9.92 -4.70
C ARG A 556 18.40 -9.83 -4.57
N ASP A 557 19.13 -10.24 -5.58
CA ASP A 557 20.58 -10.29 -5.54
C ASP A 557 21.20 -8.90 -5.58
N LEU A 558 20.65 -7.95 -6.32
CA LEU A 558 21.03 -6.54 -6.26
C LEU A 558 20.80 -5.99 -4.85
N ARG A 559 19.66 -6.28 -4.23
CA ARG A 559 19.39 -5.84 -2.86
C ARG A 559 20.40 -6.40 -1.86
N VAL A 560 20.55 -7.72 -1.83
CA VAL A 560 21.34 -8.42 -0.79
C VAL A 560 22.85 -8.24 -1.00
N HIS A 561 23.30 -8.40 -2.22
CA HIS A 561 24.75 -8.47 -2.53
C HIS A 561 25.35 -7.15 -2.97
N VAL A 562 24.55 -6.17 -3.38
CA VAL A 562 25.03 -4.86 -3.81
C VAL A 562 24.59 -3.77 -2.85
N TYR A 563 23.31 -3.43 -2.81
CA TYR A 563 22.83 -2.22 -2.11
C TYR A 563 22.84 -2.28 -0.59
N LYS A 564 22.56 -3.43 0.02
CA LYS A 564 22.76 -3.60 1.47
C LYS A 564 24.23 -3.44 1.89
N LYS A 565 25.15 -3.90 1.06
CA LYS A 565 26.59 -3.75 1.31
C LYS A 565 27.05 -2.32 1.10
N LEU A 566 26.57 -1.65 0.05
CA LEU A 566 26.85 -0.24 -0.19
C LEU A 566 26.34 0.66 0.96
N ALA A 567 25.14 0.40 1.46
CA ALA A 567 24.60 1.14 2.61
C ALA A 567 25.48 1.01 3.86
N LYS A 568 26.00 -0.20 4.14
CA LYS A 568 26.91 -0.42 5.29
C LYS A 568 28.26 0.27 5.13
N LYS A 569 28.76 0.42 3.89
CA LYS A 569 30.08 1.00 3.57
C LYS A 569 30.02 2.47 3.18
N ALA A 570 28.83 3.06 3.11
CA ALA A 570 28.64 4.44 2.67
C ALA A 570 29.43 5.43 3.52
N PRO A 571 30.25 6.30 2.92
CA PRO A 571 31.12 7.23 3.64
C PRO A 571 30.35 8.36 4.32
N THR A 572 29.17 8.72 3.81
CA THR A 572 28.35 9.80 4.35
C THR A 572 26.98 9.32 4.81
N PRO A 573 26.34 10.00 5.79
CA PRO A 573 24.98 9.68 6.19
C PRO A 573 23.96 9.81 5.05
N ALA A 574 24.15 10.77 4.14
CA ALA A 574 23.27 11.00 2.99
C ALA A 574 23.31 9.83 1.99
N GLU A 575 24.52 9.34 1.66
CA GLU A 575 24.68 8.18 0.78
C GLU A 575 24.12 6.91 1.42
N ARG A 576 24.36 6.72 2.72
CA ARG A 576 23.78 5.61 3.47
C ARG A 576 22.25 5.63 3.37
N GLN A 577 21.64 6.78 3.65
CA GLN A 577 20.19 6.95 3.57
C GLN A 577 19.66 6.66 2.17
N LEU A 578 20.34 7.12 1.11
CA LEU A 578 19.94 6.84 -0.26
C LEU A 578 19.97 5.33 -0.56
N TYR A 579 21.06 4.65 -0.23
CA TYR A 579 21.16 3.20 -0.45
C TYR A 579 20.18 2.41 0.41
N ASP A 580 19.87 2.86 1.62
CA ASP A 580 18.83 2.27 2.45
C ASP A 580 17.44 2.41 1.83
N VAL A 581 17.14 3.54 1.22
CA VAL A 581 15.86 3.73 0.49
C VAL A 581 15.81 2.86 -0.76
N VAL A 582 16.90 2.76 -1.51
CA VAL A 582 17.01 1.88 -2.69
C VAL A 582 16.73 0.44 -2.31
N GLN A 583 17.42 -0.08 -1.30
CA GLN A 583 17.21 -1.47 -0.87
C GLN A 583 15.82 -1.69 -0.26
N SER A 584 15.21 -0.66 0.35
CA SER A 584 13.84 -0.71 0.85
C SER A 584 12.81 -0.78 -0.28
N ALA A 585 13.00 -0.02 -1.35
CA ALA A 585 12.16 -0.12 -2.55
C ALA A 585 12.19 -1.53 -3.15
N MET A 586 13.38 -2.11 -3.31
CA MET A 586 13.53 -3.50 -3.77
C MET A 586 12.84 -4.48 -2.82
N LYS A 587 12.99 -4.29 -1.50
CA LYS A 587 12.36 -5.13 -0.47
C LYS A 587 10.85 -5.18 -0.62
N VAL A 588 10.21 -4.05 -0.87
CA VAL A 588 8.75 -3.97 -1.08
C VAL A 588 8.33 -4.87 -2.25
N PHE A 589 9.00 -4.76 -3.39
CA PHE A 589 8.71 -5.60 -4.56
C PHE A 589 8.96 -7.08 -4.29
N ILE A 590 10.10 -7.42 -3.75
CA ILE A 590 10.54 -8.80 -3.55
C ILE A 590 9.62 -9.51 -2.56
N ASN A 591 9.36 -8.92 -1.41
CA ASN A 591 8.60 -9.57 -0.35
C ASN A 591 7.10 -9.64 -0.64
N ALA A 592 6.58 -8.69 -1.41
CA ALA A 592 5.18 -8.72 -1.84
C ALA A 592 4.93 -9.65 -3.04
N SER A 593 5.97 -9.99 -3.80
CA SER A 593 5.84 -10.70 -5.09
C SER A 593 5.10 -12.03 -4.99
N TYR A 594 5.40 -12.85 -3.97
CA TYR A 594 4.74 -14.14 -3.84
C TYR A 594 3.22 -13.99 -3.57
N GLY A 595 2.81 -13.05 -2.72
CA GLY A 595 1.39 -12.77 -2.48
C GLY A 595 0.64 -12.46 -3.78
N VAL A 596 1.30 -11.72 -4.67
CA VAL A 596 0.78 -11.39 -6.00
C VAL A 596 0.74 -12.62 -6.91
N PHE A 597 1.83 -13.37 -7.05
CA PHE A 597 1.88 -14.56 -7.93
C PHE A 597 0.96 -15.69 -7.47
N GLY A 598 0.65 -15.76 -6.19
CA GLY A 598 -0.28 -16.72 -5.60
C GLY A 598 -1.75 -16.34 -5.71
N ALA A 599 -2.07 -15.15 -6.23
CA ALA A 599 -3.43 -14.63 -6.30
C ALA A 599 -4.12 -15.00 -7.63
N GLU A 600 -5.32 -15.59 -7.56
CA GLU A 600 -6.10 -15.95 -8.76
C GLU A 600 -6.53 -14.72 -9.58
N THR A 601 -6.62 -13.56 -8.96
CA THR A 601 -6.96 -12.30 -9.62
C THR A 601 -5.82 -11.72 -10.45
N PHE A 602 -4.58 -12.11 -10.18
CA PHE A 602 -3.42 -11.60 -10.92
C PHE A 602 -3.43 -12.02 -12.40
N PRO A 603 -3.21 -11.09 -13.34
CA PRO A 603 -3.33 -11.39 -14.78
C PRO A 603 -2.38 -12.45 -15.32
N LEU A 604 -1.22 -12.64 -14.68
CA LEU A 604 -0.24 -13.68 -15.04
C LEU A 604 -0.23 -14.83 -14.02
N TYR A 605 -1.33 -15.03 -13.31
CA TYR A 605 -1.48 -16.13 -12.36
C TYR A 605 -1.27 -17.47 -13.03
N CYS A 606 -0.35 -18.25 -12.48
CA CYS A 606 -0.03 -19.59 -12.94
C CYS A 606 -0.10 -20.55 -11.74
N PRO A 607 -1.15 -21.40 -11.66
CA PRO A 607 -1.35 -22.28 -10.51
C PRO A 607 -0.15 -23.17 -10.19
N PRO A 608 0.53 -23.83 -11.14
CA PRO A 608 1.73 -24.62 -10.86
C PRO A 608 2.88 -23.82 -10.24
N VAL A 609 3.09 -22.56 -10.64
CA VAL A 609 4.11 -21.68 -10.04
C VAL A 609 3.79 -21.43 -8.57
N ALA A 610 2.55 -21.06 -8.27
CA ALA A 610 2.11 -20.79 -6.91
C ALA A 610 2.20 -22.04 -6.02
N GLU A 611 1.75 -23.16 -6.51
CA GLU A 611 1.77 -24.44 -5.78
C GLU A 611 3.19 -24.95 -5.51
N LEU A 612 4.07 -24.92 -6.52
CA LEU A 612 5.48 -25.29 -6.36
C LEU A 612 6.20 -24.37 -5.36
N THR A 613 5.97 -23.08 -5.44
CA THR A 613 6.61 -22.11 -4.53
C THR A 613 6.29 -22.42 -3.06
N THR A 614 5.03 -22.65 -2.73
CA THR A 614 4.64 -22.99 -1.36
C THR A 614 5.07 -24.39 -0.93
N ALA A 615 5.02 -25.37 -1.82
CA ALA A 615 5.44 -26.73 -1.52
C ALA A 615 6.96 -26.79 -1.28
N LEU A 616 7.76 -26.10 -2.06
CA LEU A 616 9.21 -25.97 -1.84
C LEU A 616 9.51 -25.22 -0.55
N ALA A 617 8.75 -24.18 -0.22
CA ALA A 617 8.91 -23.47 1.04
C ALA A 617 8.60 -24.38 2.25
N ARG A 618 7.55 -25.19 2.17
CA ARG A 618 7.27 -26.23 3.19
C ARG A 618 8.42 -27.24 3.33
N TYR A 619 8.94 -27.72 2.22
CA TYR A 619 10.07 -28.65 2.21
C TYR A 619 11.30 -28.03 2.88
N ILE A 620 11.67 -26.82 2.53
CA ILE A 620 12.81 -26.08 3.11
C ILE A 620 12.61 -25.85 4.60
N MET A 621 11.43 -25.38 5.01
CA MET A 621 11.12 -25.15 6.43
C MET A 621 11.20 -26.45 7.22
N THR A 622 10.60 -27.53 6.72
CA THR A 622 10.62 -28.84 7.38
C THR A 622 12.04 -29.38 7.50
N SER A 623 12.83 -29.30 6.42
CA SER A 623 14.24 -29.73 6.44
C SER A 623 15.08 -28.93 7.44
N THR A 624 14.83 -27.63 7.55
CA THR A 624 15.53 -26.75 8.49
C THR A 624 15.15 -27.07 9.93
N VAL A 625 13.88 -27.33 10.21
CA VAL A 625 13.41 -27.77 11.54
C VAL A 625 14.04 -29.09 11.97
N LEU A 626 14.09 -30.07 11.07
CA LEU A 626 14.75 -31.35 11.34
C LEU A 626 16.23 -31.16 11.64
N LYS A 627 16.92 -30.35 10.85
CA LYS A 627 18.34 -30.06 11.07
C LYS A 627 18.58 -29.32 12.39
N ALA A 628 17.75 -28.35 12.72
CA ALA A 628 17.81 -27.66 14.00
C ALA A 628 17.67 -28.65 15.18
N THR A 629 16.74 -29.59 15.09
CA THR A 629 16.53 -30.64 16.09
C THR A 629 17.74 -31.56 16.21
N GLU A 630 18.32 -32.00 15.09
CA GLU A 630 19.58 -32.80 15.10
C GLU A 630 20.75 -32.09 15.80
N LEU A 631 20.84 -30.78 15.65
CA LEU A 631 21.84 -29.94 16.31
C LEU A 631 21.56 -29.67 17.79
N GLY A 632 20.45 -30.19 18.32
CA GLY A 632 20.01 -29.98 19.70
C GLY A 632 19.42 -28.58 19.96
N LEU A 633 19.00 -27.86 18.92
CA LEU A 633 18.12 -26.69 19.04
C LEU A 633 16.68 -27.18 19.23
N ILE A 634 15.85 -26.37 19.90
CA ILE A 634 14.45 -26.69 20.11
C ILE A 634 13.59 -25.69 19.33
N PRO A 635 13.01 -26.09 18.20
CA PRO A 635 12.03 -25.28 17.49
C PRO A 635 10.74 -25.19 18.32
N VAL A 636 10.45 -24.00 18.86
CA VAL A 636 9.24 -23.76 19.66
C VAL A 636 8.09 -23.24 18.81
N TYR A 637 8.39 -22.55 17.70
CA TYR A 637 7.38 -22.03 16.79
C TYR A 637 8.00 -21.75 15.42
N GLY A 638 7.18 -21.80 14.38
CA GLY A 638 7.56 -21.40 13.02
C GLY A 638 6.35 -20.91 12.26
N ASP A 639 6.51 -19.81 11.53
CA ASP A 639 5.45 -19.22 10.71
C ASP A 639 6.01 -18.76 9.37
N THR A 640 5.59 -19.41 8.32
CA THR A 640 5.88 -19.09 6.91
C THR A 640 7.37 -19.05 6.58
N ASP A 641 8.11 -18.08 7.09
CA ASP A 641 9.49 -17.73 6.80
C ASP A 641 10.34 -17.49 8.06
N SER A 642 9.77 -17.64 9.24
CA SER A 642 10.47 -17.44 10.50
C SER A 642 10.47 -18.70 11.36
N LEU A 643 11.55 -18.91 12.11
CA LEU A 643 11.75 -20.04 13.00
C LEU A 643 12.21 -19.55 14.38
N PHE A 644 11.44 -19.88 15.41
CA PHE A 644 11.73 -19.53 16.79
C PHE A 644 12.45 -20.70 17.45
N LEU A 645 13.65 -20.48 17.92
CA LEU A 645 14.52 -21.50 18.49
C LEU A 645 14.82 -21.21 19.97
N TRP A 646 14.75 -22.25 20.76
CA TRP A 646 15.15 -22.25 22.15
C TRP A 646 16.34 -23.19 22.38
N ASN A 647 17.03 -23.07 23.52
CA ASN A 647 18.26 -23.81 23.84
C ASN A 647 19.39 -23.56 22.85
N VAL A 648 19.57 -22.26 22.51
CA VAL A 648 20.48 -21.81 21.48
C VAL A 648 21.89 -21.60 22.01
N THR A 649 22.89 -22.03 21.20
CA THR A 649 24.30 -21.64 21.34
C THR A 649 24.80 -21.10 20.00
N GLU A 650 25.82 -20.26 20.01
CA GLU A 650 26.40 -19.68 18.78
C GLU A 650 26.87 -20.74 17.79
N ASP A 651 27.52 -21.83 18.28
CA ASP A 651 27.98 -22.93 17.44
C ASP A 651 26.82 -23.64 16.73
N LYS A 652 25.75 -23.93 17.43
CA LYS A 652 24.56 -24.59 16.85
C LYS A 652 23.88 -23.72 15.79
N ILE A 653 23.72 -22.42 16.06
CA ILE A 653 23.14 -21.47 15.08
C ILE A 653 24.03 -21.38 13.84
N LYS A 654 25.33 -21.29 14.02
CA LYS A 654 26.29 -21.23 12.89
C LYS A 654 26.18 -22.46 12.00
N LYS A 655 26.13 -23.66 12.56
CA LYS A 655 25.94 -24.90 11.83
C LYS A 655 24.61 -24.96 11.09
N LEU A 656 23.54 -24.42 11.67
CA LEU A 656 22.24 -24.35 11.01
C LEU A 656 22.27 -23.39 9.82
N ILE A 657 22.92 -22.24 9.97
CA ILE A 657 23.10 -21.25 8.87
C ILE A 657 23.92 -21.87 7.76
N GLU A 658 25.05 -22.53 8.06
CA GLU A 658 25.88 -23.23 7.08
C GLU A 658 25.08 -24.32 6.32
N TYR A 659 24.21 -25.05 7.00
CA TYR A 659 23.34 -26.03 6.36
C TYR A 659 22.39 -25.38 5.34
N THR A 660 21.73 -24.25 5.71
CA THR A 660 20.80 -23.57 4.80
C THR A 660 21.53 -22.92 3.63
N GLU A 661 22.70 -22.35 3.85
CA GLU A 661 23.55 -21.81 2.79
C GLU A 661 23.96 -22.91 1.79
N ASN A 662 24.28 -24.10 2.25
CA ASN A 662 24.64 -25.23 1.38
C ASN A 662 23.49 -25.69 0.48
N ILE A 663 22.24 -25.51 0.90
CA ILE A 663 21.08 -25.73 0.04
C ILE A 663 20.70 -24.49 -0.77
N GLY A 664 21.46 -23.40 -0.65
CA GLY A 664 21.30 -22.15 -1.38
C GLY A 664 20.16 -21.26 -0.86
N ILE A 665 19.83 -21.36 0.40
CA ILE A 665 18.81 -20.55 1.07
C ILE A 665 19.45 -19.76 2.21
N ASP A 666 19.35 -18.46 2.13
CA ASP A 666 19.88 -17.57 3.18
C ASP A 666 18.92 -17.53 4.36
N ILE A 667 19.45 -17.71 5.56
CA ILE A 667 18.76 -17.54 6.82
C ILE A 667 19.54 -16.53 7.66
N GLU A 668 18.85 -15.60 8.29
CA GLU A 668 19.45 -14.53 9.09
C GLU A 668 18.87 -14.56 10.51
N LEU A 669 19.69 -14.18 11.50
CA LEU A 669 19.19 -13.91 12.85
C LEU A 669 18.44 -12.57 12.82
N ASP A 670 17.12 -12.62 12.94
CA ASP A 670 16.27 -11.43 12.92
C ASP A 670 16.29 -10.71 14.28
N LYS A 671 16.01 -11.45 15.35
CA LYS A 671 15.96 -10.89 16.72
C LYS A 671 16.15 -11.94 17.78
N ILE A 672 16.46 -11.46 18.99
CA ILE A 672 16.52 -12.27 20.19
C ILE A 672 15.51 -11.70 21.17
N TYR A 673 14.55 -12.54 21.57
CA TYR A 673 13.60 -12.19 22.62
C TYR A 673 14.18 -12.52 23.99
N LYS A 674 14.02 -11.60 24.94
CA LYS A 674 14.25 -11.88 26.36
C LYS A 674 13.32 -13.01 26.82
N PHE A 675 12.05 -12.93 26.41
CA PHE A 675 11.09 -14.03 26.50
C PHE A 675 9.98 -13.88 25.46
N VAL A 676 9.31 -14.99 25.14
CA VAL A 676 8.11 -15.03 24.30
C VAL A 676 7.01 -15.77 25.05
N MET A 677 5.82 -15.20 25.04
CA MET A 677 4.61 -15.83 25.57
C MET A 677 3.78 -16.39 24.42
N PHE A 678 3.54 -17.69 24.42
CA PHE A 678 2.68 -18.36 23.47
C PHE A 678 1.37 -18.80 24.12
N SER A 679 0.25 -18.52 23.45
CA SER A 679 -1.10 -18.89 23.90
C SER A 679 -1.56 -20.29 23.45
N GLY A 680 -0.68 -21.06 22.79
CA GLY A 680 -1.06 -22.30 22.13
C GLY A 680 -1.82 -22.13 20.82
N ARG A 681 -2.13 -20.90 20.42
CA ARG A 681 -2.84 -20.59 19.17
C ARG A 681 -1.86 -20.11 18.09
N LYS A 682 -2.00 -20.66 16.88
CA LYS A 682 -1.17 -20.24 15.73
C LYS A 682 -1.29 -18.74 15.49
N LYS A 683 -0.15 -18.11 15.17
CA LYS A 683 -0.03 -16.67 14.89
C LYS A 683 -0.38 -15.74 16.07
N ASN A 684 -0.38 -16.27 17.28
CA ASN A 684 -0.68 -15.51 18.50
C ASN A 684 0.46 -15.63 19.51
N TYR A 685 1.21 -14.56 19.69
CA TYR A 685 2.28 -14.49 20.70
C TYR A 685 2.58 -13.05 21.12
N LEU A 686 3.20 -12.90 22.28
CA LEU A 686 3.79 -11.67 22.77
C LEU A 686 5.26 -11.91 23.06
N GLY A 687 6.14 -11.15 22.41
CA GLY A 687 7.60 -11.20 22.62
C GLY A 687 8.13 -9.90 23.22
N VAL A 688 9.01 -10.01 24.20
CA VAL A 688 9.74 -8.88 24.77
C VAL A 688 11.20 -9.01 24.38
N THR A 689 11.75 -8.01 23.70
CA THR A 689 13.15 -7.96 23.29
C THR A 689 14.06 -7.55 24.47
N LYS A 690 15.37 -7.78 24.35
CA LYS A 690 16.33 -7.47 25.42
C LYS A 690 16.44 -5.97 25.72
N ASP A 691 16.14 -5.12 24.74
CA ASP A 691 16.06 -3.66 24.87
C ASP A 691 14.72 -3.13 25.40
N GLY A 692 13.78 -4.02 25.73
CA GLY A 692 12.48 -3.70 26.30
C GLY A 692 11.37 -3.43 25.27
N GLY A 693 11.65 -3.60 23.98
CA GLY A 693 10.64 -3.55 22.94
C GLY A 693 9.62 -4.67 23.07
N VAL A 694 8.36 -4.41 22.74
CA VAL A 694 7.29 -5.42 22.79
C VAL A 694 6.69 -5.63 21.41
N ILE A 695 6.63 -6.87 21.00
CA ILE A 695 5.98 -7.29 19.75
C ILE A 695 4.79 -8.19 20.09
N VAL A 696 3.61 -7.78 19.66
CA VAL A 696 2.36 -8.52 19.86
C VAL A 696 1.82 -8.94 18.49
N LYS A 697 1.63 -10.24 18.30
CA LYS A 697 1.02 -10.82 17.09
C LYS A 697 -0.29 -11.49 17.45
N GLY A 698 -1.34 -11.19 16.66
CA GLY A 698 -2.62 -11.91 16.70
C GLY A 698 -3.42 -11.88 18.00
N ILE A 699 -2.87 -11.37 19.08
CA ILE A 699 -3.55 -11.31 20.38
C ILE A 699 -4.68 -10.27 20.32
N VAL A 700 -5.88 -10.67 20.76
CA VAL A 700 -7.13 -9.90 20.73
C VAL A 700 -7.02 -8.53 21.43
N ALA A 701 -6.07 -8.38 22.34
CA ALA A 701 -5.76 -7.16 23.08
C ALA A 701 -5.56 -5.89 22.22
N LYS A 702 -5.22 -6.03 20.94
CA LYS A 702 -5.05 -4.91 19.99
C LYS A 702 -6.21 -4.70 19.04
N LYS A 703 -7.39 -5.32 19.26
CA LYS A 703 -8.53 -5.10 18.35
C LYS A 703 -9.00 -3.66 18.36
N ARG A 704 -9.22 -3.12 17.15
CA ARG A 704 -9.72 -1.75 16.90
C ARG A 704 -11.00 -1.41 17.67
N ASN A 705 -11.87 -2.38 17.87
CA ASN A 705 -13.22 -2.22 18.40
C ASN A 705 -13.31 -2.52 19.91
N ALA A 706 -12.20 -2.39 20.64
CA ALA A 706 -12.22 -2.48 22.09
C ALA A 706 -12.47 -1.09 22.73
N PRO A 707 -13.19 -1.02 23.86
CA PRO A 707 -13.35 0.24 24.59
C PRO A 707 -12.00 0.81 25.06
N PRO A 708 -11.82 2.13 25.12
CA PRO A 708 -10.58 2.76 25.58
C PRO A 708 -10.09 2.23 26.93
N PHE A 709 -10.98 2.00 27.87
CA PHE A 709 -10.69 1.42 29.16
C PHE A 709 -10.00 0.04 29.08
N VAL A 710 -10.45 -0.82 28.16
CA VAL A 710 -9.82 -2.15 27.96
C VAL A 710 -8.45 -1.99 27.32
N LYS A 711 -8.30 -1.07 26.39
CA LYS A 711 -6.99 -0.79 25.75
C LYS A 711 -5.96 -0.30 26.77
N GLU A 712 -6.35 0.62 27.64
CA GLU A 712 -5.50 1.14 28.73
C GLU A 712 -5.08 0.00 29.68
N LEU A 713 -6.02 -0.85 30.10
CA LEU A 713 -5.73 -2.00 30.93
C LEU A 713 -4.72 -2.96 30.29
N VAL A 714 -4.87 -3.23 29.00
CA VAL A 714 -3.94 -4.09 28.25
C VAL A 714 -2.55 -3.47 28.15
N GLU A 715 -2.47 -2.17 27.89
CA GLU A 715 -1.18 -1.46 27.87
C GLU A 715 -0.47 -1.50 29.22
N ASP A 716 -1.20 -1.27 30.31
CA ASP A 716 -0.67 -1.34 31.67
C ASP A 716 -0.17 -2.75 32.00
N ILE A 717 -0.89 -3.79 31.59
CA ILE A 717 -0.47 -5.17 31.74
C ILE A 717 0.81 -5.46 30.94
N ILE A 718 0.88 -5.02 29.68
CA ILE A 718 2.07 -5.18 28.82
C ILE A 718 3.26 -4.47 29.46
N ASN A 719 3.08 -3.29 30.02
CA ASN A 719 4.14 -2.56 30.70
C ASN A 719 4.67 -3.31 31.95
N ASN A 720 3.82 -3.99 32.66
CA ASN A 720 4.25 -4.86 33.77
C ASN A 720 4.98 -6.11 33.27
N LEU A 721 4.56 -6.69 32.15
CA LEU A 721 5.23 -7.86 31.56
C LEU A 721 6.68 -7.56 31.15
N LYS A 722 7.01 -6.32 30.76
CA LYS A 722 8.38 -5.93 30.41
C LYS A 722 9.40 -6.16 31.55
N ASN A 723 8.92 -6.19 32.79
CA ASN A 723 9.78 -6.34 33.97
C ASN A 723 10.16 -7.79 34.25
N ILE A 724 9.62 -8.76 33.53
CA ILE A 724 9.96 -10.19 33.72
C ILE A 724 11.37 -10.45 33.19
N ASN A 725 12.27 -10.93 34.03
CA ASN A 725 13.62 -11.34 33.70
C ASN A 725 13.92 -12.80 34.05
N SER A 726 13.10 -13.40 34.94
CA SER A 726 13.28 -14.76 35.45
C SER A 726 11.94 -15.44 35.67
N VAL A 727 11.99 -16.74 35.96
CA VAL A 727 10.79 -17.52 36.33
C VAL A 727 10.13 -16.96 37.59
N ASP A 728 10.92 -16.51 38.57
CA ASP A 728 10.39 -15.94 39.83
C ASP A 728 9.62 -14.63 39.55
N ASP A 729 10.06 -13.85 38.58
CA ASP A 729 9.36 -12.63 38.20
C ASP A 729 8.00 -12.91 37.55
N ILE A 730 7.85 -14.06 36.89
CA ILE A 730 6.56 -14.48 36.33
C ILE A 730 5.50 -14.59 37.42
N VAL A 731 5.84 -15.21 38.53
CA VAL A 731 4.89 -15.39 39.64
C VAL A 731 4.47 -14.05 40.23
N LYS A 732 5.43 -13.16 40.48
CA LYS A 732 5.16 -11.81 41.00
C LYS A 732 4.30 -10.97 40.03
N THR A 733 4.67 -10.99 38.77
CA THR A 733 3.96 -10.22 37.74
C THR A 733 2.56 -10.78 37.51
N ARG A 734 2.39 -12.10 37.56
CA ARG A 734 1.08 -12.77 37.53
C ARG A 734 0.14 -12.24 38.62
N ASP A 735 0.60 -12.16 39.86
CA ASP A 735 -0.22 -11.68 40.98
C ASP A 735 -0.60 -10.21 40.79
N ILE A 736 0.30 -9.37 40.27
CA ILE A 736 0.02 -7.98 39.91
C ILE A 736 -1.07 -7.89 38.83
N ILE A 737 -0.93 -8.67 37.75
CA ILE A 737 -1.90 -8.69 36.66
C ILE A 737 -3.28 -9.17 37.11
N ILE A 738 -3.33 -10.21 37.94
CA ILE A 738 -4.57 -10.70 38.54
C ILE A 738 -5.26 -9.59 39.34
N ALA A 739 -4.50 -8.85 40.15
CA ALA A 739 -5.04 -7.72 40.93
C ALA A 739 -5.58 -6.61 40.02
N MET A 740 -4.87 -6.26 38.93
CA MET A 740 -5.30 -5.26 37.93
C MET A 740 -6.61 -5.67 37.23
N VAL A 741 -6.73 -6.94 36.85
CA VAL A 741 -7.95 -7.47 36.22
C VAL A 741 -9.14 -7.42 37.16
N LYS A 742 -8.96 -7.87 38.41
CA LYS A 742 -10.01 -7.80 39.44
C LYS A 742 -10.46 -6.37 39.74
N GLU A 743 -9.53 -5.42 39.80
CA GLU A 743 -9.86 -4.01 39.99
C GLU A 743 -10.69 -3.47 38.80
N ALA A 744 -10.27 -3.80 37.58
CA ALA A 744 -10.98 -3.40 36.37
C ALA A 744 -12.40 -3.98 36.31
N GLU A 745 -12.57 -5.27 36.65
CA GLU A 745 -13.90 -5.90 36.72
C GLU A 745 -14.77 -5.28 37.80
N THR A 746 -14.20 -4.91 38.93
CA THR A 746 -14.91 -4.23 40.04
C THR A 746 -15.41 -2.85 39.56
N LYS A 747 -14.57 -2.05 38.90
CA LYS A 747 -14.95 -0.75 38.34
C LYS A 747 -16.12 -0.85 37.37
N ILE A 748 -16.15 -1.90 36.54
CA ILE A 748 -17.26 -2.16 35.61
C ILE A 748 -18.53 -2.48 36.39
N LYS A 749 -18.49 -3.42 37.33
CA LYS A 749 -19.64 -3.85 38.14
C LYS A 749 -20.23 -2.70 38.97
N GLU A 750 -19.37 -1.86 39.54
CA GLU A 750 -19.78 -0.73 40.35
C GLU A 750 -20.07 0.54 39.51
N LYS A 751 -19.95 0.43 38.17
CA LYS A 751 -20.19 1.55 37.24
C LYS A 751 -19.35 2.82 37.54
N LYS A 752 -18.13 2.59 38.01
CA LYS A 752 -17.16 3.64 38.36
C LYS A 752 -16.26 4.01 37.17
N ILE A 753 -16.76 3.86 35.95
CA ILE A 753 -16.07 4.20 34.71
C ILE A 753 -16.94 5.20 33.94
N THR A 754 -16.32 6.18 33.32
CA THR A 754 -17.00 7.17 32.51
C THR A 754 -17.40 6.61 31.14
N LEU A 755 -18.48 7.15 30.55
CA LEU A 755 -18.99 6.65 29.27
C LEU A 755 -17.97 6.79 28.12
N ASP A 756 -17.16 7.84 28.13
CA ASP A 756 -16.08 8.05 27.14
C ASP A 756 -15.05 6.91 27.14
N LYS A 757 -14.76 6.32 28.28
CA LYS A 757 -13.87 5.16 28.43
C LYS A 757 -14.51 3.83 28.01
N LEU A 758 -15.83 3.76 27.95
CA LEU A 758 -16.60 2.60 27.53
C LEU A 758 -17.04 2.68 26.06
N GLY A 759 -16.93 3.85 25.45
CA GLY A 759 -17.38 4.10 24.08
C GLY A 759 -16.52 3.44 23.01
N ILE A 760 -17.15 2.71 22.10
CA ILE A 760 -16.49 2.07 20.97
C ILE A 760 -16.75 2.91 19.72
N LYS A 761 -15.70 3.48 19.14
CA LYS A 761 -15.80 4.31 17.94
C LYS A 761 -15.86 3.43 16.69
N MET A 762 -16.89 3.62 15.87
CA MET A 762 -17.07 2.94 14.58
C MET A 762 -17.48 3.95 13.52
N ILE A 763 -17.03 3.76 12.29
CA ILE A 763 -17.32 4.65 11.16
C ILE A 763 -18.41 4.02 10.29
N LEU A 764 -19.39 4.84 9.86
CA LEU A 764 -20.38 4.43 8.87
C LEU A 764 -19.73 4.38 7.48
N SER A 765 -19.61 3.19 6.93
CA SER A 765 -19.05 2.99 5.59
C SER A 765 -20.03 3.32 4.47
N LYS A 766 -21.34 3.34 4.77
CA LYS A 766 -22.44 3.61 3.84
C LYS A 766 -23.46 4.51 4.48
N ASN A 767 -24.36 5.10 3.66
CA ASN A 767 -25.53 5.80 4.18
C ASN A 767 -26.51 4.80 4.81
N LEU A 768 -27.29 5.24 5.79
CA LEU A 768 -28.18 4.35 6.58
C LEU A 768 -29.18 3.57 5.73
N GLU A 769 -29.65 4.15 4.64
CA GLU A 769 -30.61 3.58 3.70
C GLU A 769 -30.05 2.38 2.93
N GLU A 770 -28.73 2.30 2.79
CA GLU A 770 -28.03 1.22 2.07
C GLU A 770 -27.87 -0.06 2.90
N TYR A 771 -28.13 -0.01 4.21
CA TYR A 771 -28.09 -1.17 5.11
C TYR A 771 -29.42 -1.93 5.12
N THR A 772 -29.61 -2.83 4.18
CA THR A 772 -30.90 -3.54 3.96
C THR A 772 -31.05 -4.86 4.70
N LYS A 773 -29.95 -5.54 5.06
CA LYS A 773 -29.94 -6.83 5.78
C LYS A 773 -29.03 -6.73 6.99
N ASN A 774 -29.42 -7.38 8.11
CA ASN A 774 -28.64 -7.47 9.36
C ASN A 774 -27.86 -6.20 9.74
N LYS A 775 -28.57 -5.20 10.26
CA LYS A 775 -27.99 -3.92 10.63
C LYS A 775 -26.92 -4.07 11.74
N PRO A 776 -25.67 -3.67 11.50
CA PRO A 776 -24.64 -3.65 12.52
C PRO A 776 -25.02 -2.74 13.69
N GLN A 777 -24.34 -2.91 14.83
CA GLN A 777 -24.69 -2.17 16.06
C GLN A 777 -24.51 -0.66 15.94
N HIS A 778 -23.47 -0.20 15.24
CA HIS A 778 -23.25 1.22 15.01
C HIS A 778 -24.32 1.83 14.09
N VAL A 779 -24.88 1.05 13.18
CA VAL A 779 -26.01 1.47 12.34
C VAL A 779 -27.29 1.64 13.19
N LYS A 780 -27.55 0.71 14.13
CA LYS A 780 -28.67 0.84 15.07
C LYS A 780 -28.53 2.08 15.96
N ALA A 781 -27.32 2.38 16.42
CA ALA A 781 -27.04 3.58 17.18
C ALA A 781 -27.22 4.86 16.34
N ALA A 782 -26.75 4.84 15.10
CA ALA A 782 -26.94 5.94 14.16
C ALA A 782 -28.42 6.21 13.86
N GLU A 783 -29.24 5.18 13.70
CA GLU A 783 -30.71 5.33 13.55
C GLU A 783 -31.38 5.96 14.77
N GLN A 784 -30.88 5.68 15.97
CA GLN A 784 -31.35 6.35 17.19
C GLN A 784 -31.00 7.84 17.16
N LEU A 785 -29.79 8.22 16.74
CA LEU A 785 -29.40 9.63 16.57
C LEU A 785 -30.31 10.34 15.58
N MET A 786 -30.61 9.70 14.44
CA MET A 786 -31.54 10.26 13.44
C MET A 786 -32.94 10.53 14.02
N LYS A 787 -33.47 9.62 14.84
CA LYS A 787 -34.78 9.81 15.52
C LYS A 787 -34.78 10.97 16.47
N TYR A 788 -33.64 11.36 17.03
CA TYR A 788 -33.48 12.54 17.90
C TYR A 788 -33.11 13.80 17.10
N GLY A 789 -33.15 13.76 15.78
CA GLY A 789 -32.88 14.92 14.92
C GLY A 789 -31.39 15.20 14.68
N ILE A 790 -30.52 14.26 15.03
CA ILE A 790 -29.09 14.35 14.76
C ILE A 790 -28.82 13.57 13.47
N ASN A 791 -28.55 14.30 12.37
CA ASN A 791 -28.28 13.69 11.08
C ASN A 791 -26.89 13.08 11.07
N VAL A 792 -26.83 11.82 10.66
CA VAL A 792 -25.59 11.06 10.48
C VAL A 792 -25.65 10.30 9.16
N GLY A 793 -24.50 10.15 8.49
CA GLY A 793 -24.42 9.52 7.19
C GLY A 793 -23.04 8.87 6.96
N ARG A 794 -22.77 8.48 5.73
CA ARG A 794 -21.50 7.87 5.32
C ARG A 794 -20.31 8.74 5.77
N GLY A 795 -19.30 8.10 6.37
CA GLY A 795 -18.09 8.77 6.88
C GLY A 795 -18.18 9.24 8.32
N ASP A 796 -19.37 9.29 8.92
CA ASP A 796 -19.54 9.74 10.30
C ASP A 796 -19.08 8.66 11.30
N ALA A 797 -18.44 9.13 12.36
CA ALA A 797 -18.02 8.28 13.47
C ALA A 797 -19.15 8.20 14.51
N ILE A 798 -19.58 6.98 14.79
CA ILE A 798 -20.55 6.67 15.83
C ILE A 798 -19.82 6.05 17.01
N ILE A 799 -19.97 6.67 18.18
CA ILE A 799 -19.45 6.09 19.43
C ILE A 799 -20.60 5.35 20.11
N ILE A 800 -20.47 4.04 20.23
CA ILE A 800 -21.51 3.18 20.78
C ILE A 800 -21.21 2.74 22.20
N ILE A 801 -22.22 2.68 23.03
CA ILE A 801 -22.24 2.12 24.38
C ILE A 801 -23.08 0.84 24.35
N LYS A 802 -22.57 -0.24 24.90
CA LYS A 802 -23.33 -1.49 25.07
C LYS A 802 -24.34 -1.31 26.22
N THR A 803 -25.61 -1.59 25.94
CA THR A 803 -26.71 -1.40 26.89
C THR A 803 -27.52 -2.67 27.05
N LYS A 804 -28.30 -2.73 28.15
CA LYS A 804 -29.17 -3.87 28.51
C LYS A 804 -30.51 -3.86 27.79
N ASP A 805 -30.86 -2.80 27.10
CA ASP A 805 -32.14 -2.68 26.39
C ASP A 805 -32.24 -3.61 25.17
N SER A 806 -33.41 -3.66 24.57
CA SER A 806 -33.69 -4.54 23.43
C SER A 806 -32.84 -4.24 22.18
N ALA A 807 -32.33 -3.02 22.05
CA ALA A 807 -31.42 -2.62 20.97
C ALA A 807 -30.00 -3.11 21.22
N GLY A 808 -29.61 -3.32 22.50
CA GLY A 808 -28.30 -3.78 22.93
C GLY A 808 -27.21 -2.75 22.76
N VAL A 809 -27.53 -1.55 22.30
CA VAL A 809 -26.59 -0.46 21.99
C VAL A 809 -27.29 0.88 21.97
N LYS A 810 -26.58 1.89 22.47
CA LYS A 810 -26.97 3.30 22.32
C LYS A 810 -25.78 4.14 21.85
N PRO A 811 -26.01 5.22 21.10
CA PRO A 811 -24.96 6.19 20.87
C PRO A 811 -24.61 6.89 22.20
N ILE A 812 -23.35 7.28 22.37
CA ILE A 812 -22.85 7.88 23.62
C ILE A 812 -23.65 9.13 24.02
N GLN A 813 -24.16 9.88 23.06
CA GLN A 813 -24.98 11.07 23.29
C GLN A 813 -26.31 10.78 24.00
N LEU A 814 -26.84 9.57 23.89
CA LEU A 814 -28.12 9.13 24.44
C LEU A 814 -27.99 8.12 25.57
N ALA A 815 -26.78 7.63 25.82
CA ALA A 815 -26.53 6.59 26.81
C ALA A 815 -26.31 7.18 28.20
N ARG A 816 -26.70 6.38 29.22
CA ARG A 816 -26.44 6.66 30.62
C ARG A 816 -25.65 5.54 31.26
N ILE A 817 -24.87 5.84 32.28
CA ILE A 817 -23.99 4.87 32.93
C ILE A 817 -24.78 3.75 33.64
N ASP A 818 -25.98 4.00 34.09
CA ASP A 818 -26.85 3.01 34.74
C ASP A 818 -27.42 1.97 33.74
N GLU A 819 -27.43 2.27 32.44
CA GLU A 819 -27.97 1.44 31.36
C GLU A 819 -26.94 0.47 30.77
N ILE A 820 -25.66 0.58 31.10
CA ILE A 820 -24.61 -0.23 30.50
C ILE A 820 -24.81 -1.73 30.71
N ASP A 821 -24.44 -2.56 29.75
CA ASP A 821 -24.39 -3.99 29.88
C ASP A 821 -23.00 -4.42 30.42
N GLU A 822 -22.94 -4.53 31.75
CA GLU A 822 -21.71 -4.91 32.48
C GLU A 822 -21.17 -6.27 31.99
N LYS A 823 -22.03 -7.22 31.65
CA LYS A 823 -21.61 -8.53 31.16
C LYS A 823 -20.81 -8.42 29.87
N LYS A 824 -21.25 -7.57 28.94
CA LYS A 824 -20.55 -7.33 27.69
C LYS A 824 -19.19 -6.67 27.90
N TYR A 825 -19.08 -5.73 28.82
CA TYR A 825 -17.80 -5.11 29.14
C TYR A 825 -16.84 -6.05 29.87
N LEU A 826 -17.33 -6.90 30.77
CA LEU A 826 -16.57 -7.97 31.38
C LEU A 826 -16.10 -9.01 30.34
N GLU A 827 -16.92 -9.29 29.33
CA GLU A 827 -16.55 -10.12 28.20
C GLU A 827 -15.41 -9.51 27.38
N TYR A 828 -15.41 -8.20 27.13
CA TYR A 828 -14.29 -7.50 26.48
C TYR A 828 -12.98 -7.64 27.27
N VAL A 829 -13.02 -7.45 28.59
CA VAL A 829 -11.84 -7.66 29.44
C VAL A 829 -11.34 -9.10 29.34
N SER A 830 -12.21 -10.06 29.51
CA SER A 830 -11.89 -11.48 29.44
C SER A 830 -11.27 -11.86 28.11
N THR A 831 -11.93 -11.52 27.01
CA THR A 831 -11.50 -11.89 25.66
C THR A 831 -10.17 -11.23 25.28
N SER A 832 -9.93 -10.02 25.77
CA SER A 832 -8.69 -9.29 25.49
C SER A 832 -7.48 -9.86 26.23
N LEU A 833 -7.67 -10.43 27.39
CA LEU A 833 -6.61 -10.88 28.29
C LEU A 833 -6.45 -12.40 28.37
N GLU A 834 -7.43 -13.17 27.90
CA GLU A 834 -7.46 -14.63 27.97
C GLU A 834 -6.12 -15.26 27.57
N GLN A 835 -5.60 -14.88 26.43
CA GLN A 835 -4.37 -15.48 25.89
C GLN A 835 -3.13 -15.17 26.74
N ILE A 836 -3.03 -13.95 27.29
CA ILE A 836 -1.93 -13.56 28.18
C ILE A 836 -2.01 -14.35 29.49
N LEU A 837 -3.20 -14.44 30.06
CA LEU A 837 -3.43 -15.13 31.30
C LEU A 837 -3.19 -16.65 31.16
N GLU A 838 -3.69 -17.28 30.11
CA GLU A 838 -3.46 -18.69 29.80
C GLU A 838 -1.95 -18.99 29.65
N ALA A 839 -1.19 -18.13 28.97
CA ALA A 839 0.25 -18.30 28.85
C ALA A 839 0.99 -18.21 30.21
N MET A 840 0.41 -17.50 31.17
CA MET A 840 0.90 -17.42 32.56
C MET A 840 0.35 -18.51 33.46
N GLY A 841 -0.44 -19.42 32.94
CA GLY A 841 -1.05 -20.52 33.72
C GLY A 841 -2.25 -20.11 34.59
N VAL A 842 -2.98 -19.07 34.18
CA VAL A 842 -4.17 -18.55 34.85
C VAL A 842 -5.37 -18.64 33.92
N SER A 843 -6.45 -19.33 34.36
CA SER A 843 -7.72 -19.26 33.65
C SER A 843 -8.57 -18.07 34.14
N ILE A 844 -9.42 -17.52 33.25
CA ILE A 844 -10.37 -16.48 33.64
C ILE A 844 -11.42 -16.99 34.63
N GLU A 845 -11.75 -18.27 34.57
CA GLU A 845 -12.67 -18.94 35.48
C GLU A 845 -12.10 -18.98 36.89
N GLU A 846 -10.79 -19.26 37.06
CA GLU A 846 -10.08 -19.20 38.34
C GLU A 846 -10.06 -17.77 38.91
N LEU A 847 -9.93 -16.78 38.08
CA LEU A 847 -10.03 -15.37 38.49
C LEU A 847 -11.39 -15.01 39.09
N ARG A 848 -12.45 -15.66 38.64
CA ARG A 848 -13.83 -15.45 39.09
C ARG A 848 -14.24 -16.33 40.24
N GLY A 849 -13.32 -17.15 40.80
CA GLY A 849 -13.58 -18.01 41.93
C GLY A 849 -14.35 -19.29 41.62
N ALA A 850 -14.43 -19.66 40.34
CA ALA A 850 -14.95 -20.95 39.93
C ALA A 850 -13.88 -22.02 40.15
N THR A 851 -14.02 -22.84 41.18
CA THR A 851 -13.15 -23.98 41.38
C THR A 851 -13.45 -25.02 40.30
N ARG A 852 -12.44 -25.39 39.52
CA ARG A 852 -12.55 -26.59 38.65
C ARG A 852 -12.77 -27.79 39.61
N LEU A 853 -13.94 -28.40 39.52
CA LEU A 853 -14.12 -29.77 39.96
C LEU A 853 -13.35 -30.65 38.97
N ILE A 854 -12.26 -31.23 39.47
CA ILE A 854 -11.42 -32.20 38.75
C ILE A 854 -12.25 -33.46 38.46
#